data_7390b55291cbc750606e501e070a66b1
#
_entry.id   7390b55291cbc750606e501e070a66b1
#
_cell.length_a   1.000
_cell.length_b   1.000
_cell.length_c   1.000
_cell.angle_alpha   90.00
_cell.angle_beta   90.00
_cell.angle_gamma   90.00
#
_symmetry.space_group_name_H-M   'P 1'
#
loop_
_entity.id
_entity.type
_entity.pdbx_description
1 polymer ?
#
loop_
_entity_poly.entity_id
_entity_poly.type
_entity_poly.pdbx_seq_one_letter_code
_entity_poly.pdbx_strand_id
1 'polypeptide(L)'
;MFVLGVNAGEVNETETREIITESLKNAGWQLHKNMRYEYKITDGRVHIDEDDEPYREKALYADYLLFAPNGKPLAVVEAKREGQLEGTGIQQAIKYATLLDAPFAFSSNGQSFEFYCLATAQEESYGMDDFPSQKALWERFCTNQNYTSEQLEIIEKPYYNDADGREPRYYQRIVIDRVVDAFARGQKRMMFVMATGTGKTYTAFQILYRLLQSSKSSDMRILYLADRNVLIDQTMLQDFKPFGKKMVKIEQRSASQSHEIFMSLYQQLVEYNLPEGAPQPYEQFNRDFFDIIMVDECHRGSAKANSEWRKILDYFNSATQIGMTATPRDDQDANSSNIGYFGEPLYTYSLKQGIQDGFLAPYRVTRVFINVDSDGYQLSDKEAAVMKDKKEGDFIFQKDLPRDVGVENHYLVAAKRITDMLEEIGPMTKTIVFCDEEIDAHYMRKALISYNKNRQVEHQNKYIMRITASDSEGKKEITNFISKNCPVPTVVTTSQLLSTGVDTKTVGLIVLYRTITSMTEFKQIIGRGTRIVEDRKYYFDILDFRGATQLFFDPEFDGDPEPPTKPGKDKKKNKKKTTKTNPARKPIITGDGQEILIDHETKMVLDKDGKPLTTSYIEYSHTHFKNIFSSLEDFLQQWNAADRKQKIVDLIQQEGIDLTELRKLYPEQFDGRDIFDIICNVAFKQPMLFRKDRAARVKEKALLEKYSGDARRVLEILIDKYAKEGILAFENQDALKVSEIAKIGTPIFIKTTLFGGTSNYKSVINEIEHIFYQPVAHYNYA
;
A
#
# COMPACT_ATOMS: atom_id res chain seq x y z
N MET A 1 -64.65 -31.36 -9.03
CA MET A 1 -63.46 -32.11 -8.65
C MET A 1 -62.26 -31.20 -9.00
N PHE A 2 -61.93 -30.31 -8.09
CA PHE A 2 -60.79 -29.40 -8.25
C PHE A 2 -59.53 -30.10 -7.69
N VAL A 3 -58.58 -30.40 -8.55
CA VAL A 3 -57.23 -30.86 -8.16
C VAL A 3 -56.47 -29.62 -7.77
N LEU A 4 -56.22 -29.45 -6.47
CA LEU A 4 -55.27 -28.50 -5.96
C LEU A 4 -53.87 -28.98 -6.40
N GLY A 5 -53.26 -28.27 -7.34
CA GLY A 5 -51.86 -28.42 -7.62
C GLY A 5 -51.07 -27.90 -6.37
N VAL A 6 -50.42 -28.80 -5.69
CA VAL A 6 -49.42 -28.47 -4.70
C VAL A 6 -48.24 -27.88 -5.48
N ASN A 7 -48.04 -26.57 -5.42
CA ASN A 7 -46.78 -25.97 -5.80
C ASN A 7 -45.72 -26.60 -4.90
N ALA A 8 -44.82 -27.40 -5.46
CA ALA A 8 -43.58 -27.78 -4.83
C ALA A 8 -42.84 -26.46 -4.56
N GLY A 9 -42.80 -26.05 -3.30
CA GLY A 9 -42.10 -24.85 -2.90
C GLY A 9 -40.60 -25.03 -3.28
N GLU A 10 -40.06 -24.06 -3.99
CA GLU A 10 -38.62 -23.98 -4.22
C GLU A 10 -37.93 -24.00 -2.86
N VAL A 11 -37.11 -25.02 -2.59
CA VAL A 11 -36.29 -25.13 -1.40
C VAL A 11 -35.33 -23.93 -1.38
N ASN A 12 -35.37 -23.13 -0.33
CA ASN A 12 -34.54 -21.97 -0.23
C ASN A 12 -33.07 -22.38 0.06
N GLU A 13 -32.12 -21.46 -0.10
CA GLU A 13 -30.67 -21.74 0.08
C GLU A 13 -30.33 -22.26 1.49
N THR A 14 -31.11 -21.89 2.50
CA THR A 14 -30.93 -22.36 3.88
C THR A 14 -31.33 -23.84 4.01
N GLU A 15 -32.43 -24.25 3.43
CA GLU A 15 -32.88 -25.64 3.41
C GLU A 15 -31.91 -26.52 2.61
N THR A 16 -31.40 -26.02 1.47
CA THR A 16 -30.35 -26.71 0.70
C THR A 16 -29.09 -26.94 1.54
N ARG A 17 -28.66 -25.93 2.32
CA ARG A 17 -27.53 -26.06 3.21
C ARG A 17 -27.74 -27.08 4.34
N GLU A 18 -28.96 -27.22 4.85
CA GLU A 18 -29.30 -28.25 5.84
C GLU A 18 -29.15 -29.66 5.23
N ILE A 19 -29.66 -29.88 4.03
CA ILE A 19 -29.56 -31.17 3.29
C ILE A 19 -28.08 -31.52 3.06
N ILE A 20 -27.28 -30.56 2.57
CA ILE A 20 -25.83 -30.73 2.33
C ILE A 20 -25.13 -31.06 3.64
N THR A 21 -25.42 -30.32 4.73
CA THR A 21 -24.83 -30.56 6.05
C THR A 21 -25.11 -31.97 6.56
N GLU A 22 -26.32 -32.48 6.37
CA GLU A 22 -26.70 -33.84 6.78
C GLU A 22 -25.93 -34.89 5.95
N SER A 23 -25.89 -34.73 4.62
CA SER A 23 -25.10 -35.59 3.76
C SER A 23 -23.61 -35.64 4.18
N LEU A 24 -22.98 -34.48 4.41
CA LEU A 24 -21.59 -34.40 4.87
C LEU A 24 -21.40 -35.13 6.23
N LYS A 25 -22.35 -34.97 7.17
CA LYS A 25 -22.29 -35.68 8.46
C LYS A 25 -22.42 -37.19 8.31
N ASN A 26 -23.32 -37.65 7.41
CA ASN A 26 -23.50 -39.09 7.12
C ASN A 26 -22.22 -39.69 6.52
N ALA A 27 -21.45 -38.91 5.72
CA ALA A 27 -20.16 -39.29 5.21
C ALA A 27 -19.00 -39.22 6.24
N GLY A 28 -19.31 -38.85 7.51
CA GLY A 28 -18.34 -38.85 8.63
C GLY A 28 -17.66 -37.48 8.85
N TRP A 29 -18.09 -36.43 8.20
CA TRP A 29 -17.59 -35.10 8.46
C TRP A 29 -18.22 -34.48 9.70
N GLN A 30 -17.41 -33.94 10.61
CA GLN A 30 -17.85 -33.42 11.89
C GLN A 30 -17.53 -31.94 12.01
N LEU A 31 -18.55 -31.14 12.33
CA LEU A 31 -18.41 -29.71 12.54
C LEU A 31 -17.41 -29.41 13.67
N HIS A 32 -16.61 -28.40 13.50
CA HIS A 32 -15.53 -27.96 14.39
C HIS A 32 -14.37 -28.97 14.59
N LYS A 33 -14.42 -30.14 13.96
CA LYS A 33 -13.34 -31.11 13.99
C LYS A 33 -12.60 -31.16 12.66
N ASN A 34 -13.21 -31.71 11.63
CA ASN A 34 -12.66 -31.82 10.29
C ASN A 34 -13.48 -31.09 9.20
N MET A 35 -14.48 -30.33 9.63
CA MET A 35 -15.32 -29.46 8.79
C MET A 35 -15.54 -28.11 9.47
N ARG A 36 -15.51 -27.04 8.70
CA ARG A 36 -15.96 -25.70 9.11
C ARG A 36 -17.07 -25.24 8.17
N TYR A 37 -18.10 -24.63 8.74
CA TYR A 37 -19.22 -24.00 8.06
C TYR A 37 -18.94 -22.48 8.00
N GLU A 38 -19.31 -21.84 6.88
CA GLU A 38 -19.08 -20.41 6.63
C GLU A 38 -17.62 -20.01 6.97
N TYR A 39 -16.69 -20.76 6.38
CA TYR A 39 -15.26 -20.54 6.67
C TYR A 39 -14.80 -19.21 6.07
N LYS A 40 -14.40 -18.30 6.95
CA LYS A 40 -13.86 -16.98 6.57
C LYS A 40 -12.47 -17.12 5.96
N ILE A 41 -12.33 -16.79 4.69
CA ILE A 41 -11.06 -16.86 3.95
C ILE A 41 -10.28 -15.56 4.11
N THR A 42 -10.94 -14.41 3.84
CA THR A 42 -10.34 -13.08 3.92
C THR A 42 -11.15 -12.15 4.82
N ASP A 43 -10.53 -11.06 5.29
CA ASP A 43 -11.23 -10.05 6.09
C ASP A 43 -11.95 -9.00 5.23
N GLY A 44 -11.70 -9.00 3.91
CA GLY A 44 -12.14 -7.95 3.00
C GLY A 44 -11.22 -6.73 3.03
N ARG A 45 -10.91 -6.19 1.86
CA ARG A 45 -10.03 -5.03 1.71
C ARG A 45 -10.57 -3.83 2.48
N VAL A 46 -9.67 -3.10 3.13
CA VAL A 46 -9.98 -1.82 3.74
C VAL A 46 -9.85 -0.73 2.69
N HIS A 47 -10.85 0.12 2.59
CA HIS A 47 -10.87 1.34 1.79
C HIS A 47 -11.06 2.55 2.69
N ILE A 48 -10.72 3.72 2.19
CA ILE A 48 -10.87 5.00 2.86
C ILE A 48 -11.85 5.83 2.03
N ASP A 49 -12.94 6.29 2.63
CA ASP A 49 -13.93 7.11 1.93
C ASP A 49 -13.53 8.61 1.86
N GLU A 50 -14.42 9.43 1.31
CA GLU A 50 -14.21 10.88 1.11
C GLU A 50 -14.11 11.67 2.42
N ASP A 51 -14.63 11.14 3.49
CA ASP A 51 -14.61 11.75 4.83
C ASP A 51 -13.43 11.23 5.68
N ASP A 52 -12.46 10.51 5.05
CA ASP A 52 -11.34 9.81 5.67
C ASP A 52 -11.75 8.67 6.63
N GLU A 53 -13.00 8.17 6.50
CA GLU A 53 -13.49 7.06 7.31
C GLU A 53 -13.17 5.71 6.64
N PRO A 54 -12.57 4.76 7.37
CA PRO A 54 -12.27 3.45 6.83
C PRO A 54 -13.53 2.58 6.73
N TYR A 55 -13.68 1.85 5.63
CA TYR A 55 -14.70 0.80 5.48
C TYR A 55 -14.09 -0.46 4.87
N ARG A 56 -14.70 -1.62 5.11
CA ARG A 56 -14.24 -2.89 4.57
C ARG A 56 -15.14 -3.37 3.43
N GLU A 57 -14.54 -3.95 2.43
CA GLU A 57 -15.26 -4.81 1.48
C GLU A 57 -15.81 -6.05 2.18
N LYS A 58 -16.78 -6.69 1.54
CA LYS A 58 -17.33 -7.94 2.04
C LYS A 58 -16.23 -9.01 2.10
N ALA A 59 -16.06 -9.61 3.27
CA ALA A 59 -15.16 -10.74 3.46
C ALA A 59 -15.56 -11.93 2.57
N LEU A 60 -14.59 -12.74 2.17
CA LEU A 60 -14.83 -13.96 1.42
C LEU A 60 -15.08 -15.12 2.38
N TYR A 61 -16.10 -15.90 2.10
CA TYR A 61 -16.47 -17.09 2.86
C TYR A 61 -16.66 -18.25 1.89
N ALA A 62 -16.15 -19.43 2.27
CA ALA A 62 -16.56 -20.69 1.67
C ALA A 62 -17.73 -21.29 2.50
N ASP A 63 -18.75 -21.82 1.84
CA ASP A 63 -19.88 -22.41 2.56
C ASP A 63 -19.42 -23.54 3.48
N TYR A 64 -18.55 -24.44 2.97
CA TYR A 64 -17.89 -25.45 3.79
C TYR A 64 -16.43 -25.60 3.38
N LEU A 65 -15.57 -25.78 4.40
CA LEU A 65 -14.18 -26.18 4.22
C LEU A 65 -13.95 -27.50 4.97
N LEU A 66 -13.47 -28.49 4.24
CA LEU A 66 -13.17 -29.83 4.74
C LEU A 66 -11.66 -29.99 4.92
N PHE A 67 -11.27 -30.62 6.02
CA PHE A 67 -9.86 -30.72 6.38
C PHE A 67 -9.38 -32.17 6.39
N ALA A 68 -8.16 -32.37 5.96
CA ALA A 68 -7.39 -33.61 6.14
C ALA A 68 -7.11 -33.91 7.63
N PRO A 69 -6.70 -35.14 7.98
CA PRO A 69 -6.36 -35.48 9.36
C PRO A 69 -5.30 -34.60 10.00
N ASN A 70 -4.36 -34.09 9.22
CA ASN A 70 -3.30 -33.18 9.66
C ASN A 70 -3.73 -31.71 9.76
N GLY A 71 -4.96 -31.38 9.35
CA GLY A 71 -5.49 -30.01 9.36
C GLY A 71 -5.27 -29.20 8.05
N LYS A 72 -4.69 -29.84 7.00
CA LYS A 72 -4.60 -29.22 5.66
C LYS A 72 -6.01 -29.05 5.08
N PRO A 73 -6.33 -27.91 4.43
CA PRO A 73 -7.51 -27.79 3.56
C PRO A 73 -7.54 -28.90 2.50
N LEU A 74 -8.60 -29.67 2.47
CA LEU A 74 -8.74 -30.82 1.57
C LEU A 74 -9.78 -30.62 0.48
N ALA A 75 -10.93 -30.02 0.84
CA ALA A 75 -11.96 -29.73 -0.15
C ALA A 75 -12.79 -28.50 0.26
N VAL A 76 -13.23 -27.74 -0.75
CA VAL A 76 -14.24 -26.70 -0.62
C VAL A 76 -15.56 -27.23 -1.14
N VAL A 77 -16.68 -26.96 -0.44
CA VAL A 77 -18.02 -27.28 -0.90
C VAL A 77 -18.84 -26.00 -0.92
N GLU A 78 -19.43 -25.65 -2.08
CA GLU A 78 -20.32 -24.51 -2.27
C GLU A 78 -21.76 -24.97 -2.45
N ALA A 79 -22.66 -24.38 -1.69
CA ALA A 79 -24.10 -24.64 -1.74
C ALA A 79 -24.79 -23.69 -2.74
N LYS A 80 -25.73 -24.20 -3.53
CA LYS A 80 -26.57 -23.42 -4.44
C LYS A 80 -28.04 -23.78 -4.21
N ARG A 81 -28.94 -22.85 -4.55
CA ARG A 81 -30.38 -23.08 -4.43
C ARG A 81 -30.82 -24.25 -5.30
N GLU A 82 -31.77 -25.01 -4.81
CA GLU A 82 -32.49 -25.97 -5.62
C GLU A 82 -33.14 -25.26 -6.84
N GLY A 83 -33.12 -25.91 -8.00
CA GLY A 83 -33.61 -25.30 -9.26
C GLY A 83 -32.56 -24.54 -10.08
N GLN A 84 -31.36 -24.33 -9.57
CA GLN A 84 -30.25 -23.95 -10.41
C GLN A 84 -29.69 -25.16 -11.16
N LEU A 85 -29.14 -24.94 -12.37
CA LEU A 85 -28.53 -25.99 -13.16
C LEU A 85 -27.41 -26.66 -12.36
N GLU A 86 -27.30 -27.99 -12.49
CA GLU A 86 -26.17 -28.76 -11.99
C GLU A 86 -24.83 -28.12 -12.44
N GLY A 87 -23.86 -28.11 -11.56
CA GLY A 87 -22.56 -27.42 -11.84
C GLY A 87 -22.57 -25.91 -11.61
N THR A 88 -23.72 -25.27 -11.38
CA THR A 88 -23.75 -23.87 -10.95
C THR A 88 -23.07 -23.76 -9.58
N GLY A 89 -21.97 -22.99 -9.51
CA GLY A 89 -21.20 -22.84 -8.27
C GLY A 89 -19.89 -23.62 -8.27
N ILE A 90 -19.69 -24.60 -9.15
CA ILE A 90 -18.42 -25.33 -9.21
C ILE A 90 -17.23 -24.39 -9.52
N GLN A 91 -17.43 -23.38 -10.37
CA GLN A 91 -16.40 -22.38 -10.66
C GLN A 91 -16.03 -21.54 -9.44
N GLN A 92 -17.01 -21.25 -8.57
CA GLN A 92 -16.76 -20.57 -7.31
C GLN A 92 -16.02 -21.49 -6.34
N ALA A 93 -16.41 -22.75 -6.24
CA ALA A 93 -15.73 -23.76 -5.44
C ALA A 93 -14.26 -23.95 -5.90
N ILE A 94 -14.03 -24.05 -7.22
CA ILE A 94 -12.68 -24.13 -7.82
C ILE A 94 -11.84 -22.90 -7.46
N LYS A 95 -12.42 -21.69 -7.59
CA LYS A 95 -11.74 -20.45 -7.23
C LYS A 95 -11.32 -20.45 -5.76
N TYR A 96 -12.19 -20.85 -4.86
CA TYR A 96 -11.87 -20.89 -3.42
C TYR A 96 -10.90 -22.04 -3.07
N ALA A 97 -11.06 -23.22 -3.70
CA ALA A 97 -10.13 -24.32 -3.53
C ALA A 97 -8.70 -23.93 -4.01
N THR A 98 -8.61 -23.23 -5.16
CA THR A 98 -7.33 -22.69 -5.66
C THR A 98 -6.72 -21.69 -4.67
N LEU A 99 -7.53 -20.76 -4.13
CA LEU A 99 -7.07 -19.76 -3.16
C LEU A 99 -6.58 -20.42 -1.87
N LEU A 100 -7.22 -21.49 -1.42
CA LEU A 100 -6.90 -22.22 -0.19
C LEU A 100 -5.87 -23.33 -0.36
N ASP A 101 -5.38 -23.55 -1.59
CA ASP A 101 -4.50 -24.68 -1.95
C ASP A 101 -5.13 -26.04 -1.59
N ALA A 102 -6.47 -26.12 -1.65
CA ALA A 102 -7.23 -27.35 -1.45
C ALA A 102 -7.30 -28.13 -2.75
N PRO A 103 -7.02 -29.45 -2.74
CA PRO A 103 -6.96 -30.26 -3.97
C PRO A 103 -8.32 -30.50 -4.64
N PHE A 104 -9.42 -30.36 -3.91
CA PHE A 104 -10.75 -30.71 -4.37
C PHE A 104 -11.75 -29.59 -4.22
N ALA A 105 -12.66 -29.49 -5.19
CA ALA A 105 -13.79 -28.58 -5.16
C ALA A 105 -15.08 -29.35 -5.39
N PHE A 106 -16.13 -28.98 -4.66
CA PHE A 106 -17.48 -29.50 -4.81
C PHE A 106 -18.49 -28.36 -4.90
N SER A 107 -19.55 -28.57 -5.67
CA SER A 107 -20.77 -27.76 -5.56
C SER A 107 -21.99 -28.65 -5.44
N SER A 108 -23.02 -28.20 -4.75
CA SER A 108 -24.26 -28.95 -4.59
C SER A 108 -25.49 -28.05 -4.58
N ASN A 109 -26.56 -28.50 -5.21
CA ASN A 109 -27.89 -27.89 -5.15
C ASN A 109 -28.86 -28.68 -4.24
N GLY A 110 -28.36 -29.64 -3.46
CA GLY A 110 -29.13 -30.51 -2.56
C GLY A 110 -29.65 -31.78 -3.22
N GLN A 111 -29.38 -32.03 -4.51
CA GLN A 111 -29.78 -33.24 -5.24
C GLN A 111 -28.59 -34.14 -5.56
N SER A 112 -27.43 -33.51 -5.88
CA SER A 112 -26.18 -34.18 -6.17
C SER A 112 -25.00 -33.27 -5.76
N PHE A 113 -23.77 -33.81 -5.76
CA PHE A 113 -22.53 -33.08 -5.67
C PHE A 113 -21.77 -33.19 -6.99
N GLU A 114 -21.43 -32.03 -7.57
CA GLU A 114 -20.48 -31.95 -8.66
C GLU A 114 -19.07 -31.77 -8.10
N PHE A 115 -18.15 -32.60 -8.51
CA PHE A 115 -16.78 -32.69 -8.04
C PHE A 115 -15.79 -32.24 -9.12
N TYR A 116 -14.75 -31.57 -8.68
CA TYR A 116 -13.60 -31.21 -9.50
C TYR A 116 -12.27 -31.46 -8.76
N CYS A 117 -11.34 -32.15 -9.41
CA CYS A 117 -9.98 -32.34 -8.90
C CYS A 117 -9.03 -31.36 -9.56
N LEU A 118 -8.43 -30.44 -8.78
CA LEU A 118 -7.57 -29.39 -9.32
C LEU A 118 -6.27 -29.93 -9.97
N ALA A 119 -5.75 -31.04 -9.47
CA ALA A 119 -4.51 -31.63 -9.97
C ALA A 119 -4.66 -32.35 -11.33
N THR A 120 -5.83 -32.98 -11.57
CA THR A 120 -6.06 -33.84 -12.75
C THR A 120 -7.10 -33.28 -13.70
N ALA A 121 -7.78 -32.19 -13.33
CA ALA A 121 -8.95 -31.62 -14.01
C ALA A 121 -10.08 -32.65 -14.22
N GLN A 122 -10.17 -33.67 -13.37
CA GLN A 122 -11.18 -34.71 -13.43
C GLN A 122 -12.48 -34.22 -12.80
N GLU A 123 -13.60 -34.43 -13.49
CA GLU A 123 -14.95 -34.13 -13.04
C GLU A 123 -15.70 -35.41 -12.74
N GLU A 124 -16.47 -35.44 -11.66
CA GLU A 124 -17.31 -36.56 -11.23
C GLU A 124 -18.56 -36.01 -10.54
N SER A 125 -19.61 -36.81 -10.49
CA SER A 125 -20.84 -36.50 -9.74
C SER A 125 -21.09 -37.56 -8.67
N TYR A 126 -21.49 -37.13 -7.48
CA TYR A 126 -21.83 -38.01 -6.35
C TYR A 126 -23.29 -37.79 -5.95
N GLY A 127 -23.98 -38.87 -5.61
CA GLY A 127 -25.29 -38.80 -4.95
C GLY A 127 -25.15 -38.20 -3.55
N MET A 128 -26.26 -37.74 -3.00
CA MET A 128 -26.28 -37.15 -1.64
C MET A 128 -25.85 -38.15 -0.57
N ASP A 129 -26.06 -39.44 -0.75
CA ASP A 129 -25.66 -40.50 0.18
C ASP A 129 -24.25 -41.06 -0.11
N ASP A 130 -23.63 -40.65 -1.22
CA ASP A 130 -22.35 -41.19 -1.70
C ASP A 130 -21.16 -40.22 -1.51
N PHE A 131 -21.32 -39.14 -0.74
CA PHE A 131 -20.26 -38.17 -0.54
C PHE A 131 -19.03 -38.83 0.09
N PRO A 132 -17.81 -38.59 -0.44
CA PRO A 132 -16.62 -39.27 0.01
C PRO A 132 -16.23 -38.90 1.45
N SER A 133 -15.79 -39.90 2.23
CA SER A 133 -15.28 -39.70 3.59
C SER A 133 -13.94 -38.95 3.62
N GLN A 134 -13.56 -38.42 4.79
CA GLN A 134 -12.24 -37.79 5.00
C GLN A 134 -11.10 -38.73 4.57
N LYS A 135 -11.19 -40.01 4.92
CA LYS A 135 -10.20 -41.02 4.57
C LYS A 135 -10.10 -41.20 3.05
N ALA A 136 -11.23 -41.34 2.37
CA ALA A 136 -11.25 -41.54 0.91
C ALA A 136 -10.64 -40.35 0.16
N LEU A 137 -10.99 -39.10 0.52
CA LEU A 137 -10.40 -37.92 -0.09
C LEU A 137 -8.90 -37.78 0.23
N TRP A 138 -8.50 -38.12 1.47
CA TRP A 138 -7.08 -38.08 1.86
C TRP A 138 -6.25 -39.11 1.08
N GLU A 139 -6.73 -40.34 0.96
CA GLU A 139 -6.08 -41.40 0.18
C GLU A 139 -5.97 -41.01 -1.32
N ARG A 140 -7.03 -40.42 -1.88
CA ARG A 140 -7.02 -39.90 -3.26
C ARG A 140 -5.98 -38.80 -3.43
N PHE A 141 -5.90 -37.85 -2.51
CA PHE A 141 -4.88 -36.81 -2.51
C PHE A 141 -3.45 -37.39 -2.45
N CYS A 142 -3.21 -38.31 -1.50
CA CYS A 142 -1.91 -38.93 -1.33
C CYS A 142 -1.48 -39.73 -2.59
N THR A 143 -2.43 -40.41 -3.23
CA THR A 143 -2.21 -41.12 -4.47
C THR A 143 -1.85 -40.18 -5.62
N ASN A 144 -2.59 -39.08 -5.76
CA ASN A 144 -2.29 -38.06 -6.79
C ASN A 144 -0.91 -37.41 -6.59
N GLN A 145 -0.46 -37.28 -5.35
CA GLN A 145 0.86 -36.75 -5.02
C GLN A 145 2.01 -37.76 -5.09
N ASN A 146 1.70 -39.06 -5.25
CA ASN A 146 2.66 -40.17 -5.30
C ASN A 146 3.55 -40.21 -4.03
N TYR A 147 2.99 -39.98 -2.84
CA TYR A 147 3.77 -40.02 -1.61
C TYR A 147 4.21 -41.45 -1.22
N THR A 148 5.46 -41.57 -0.77
CA THR A 148 5.92 -42.79 -0.08
C THR A 148 5.44 -42.82 1.36
N SER A 149 5.49 -44.02 1.99
CA SER A 149 5.11 -44.14 3.42
C SER A 149 5.98 -43.30 4.35
N GLU A 150 7.27 -43.10 4.02
CA GLU A 150 8.20 -42.26 4.78
C GLU A 150 7.89 -40.78 4.65
N GLN A 151 7.41 -40.34 3.47
CA GLN A 151 6.97 -38.95 3.25
C GLN A 151 5.65 -38.68 3.98
N LEU A 152 4.72 -39.62 3.94
CA LEU A 152 3.45 -39.52 4.66
C LEU A 152 3.63 -39.36 6.16
N GLU A 153 4.60 -40.09 6.74
CA GLU A 153 4.90 -39.94 8.16
C GLU A 153 5.27 -38.50 8.57
N ILE A 154 5.91 -37.75 7.70
CA ILE A 154 6.24 -36.33 7.93
C ILE A 154 5.01 -35.45 7.64
N ILE A 155 4.32 -35.69 6.53
CA ILE A 155 3.22 -34.84 6.03
C ILE A 155 1.99 -34.92 6.93
N GLU A 156 1.73 -36.08 7.53
CA GLU A 156 0.56 -36.30 8.39
C GLU A 156 0.67 -35.61 9.76
N LYS A 157 1.81 -35.03 10.12
CA LYS A 157 1.94 -34.34 11.42
C LYS A 157 1.07 -33.09 11.45
N PRO A 158 0.25 -32.93 12.53
CA PRO A 158 -0.70 -31.83 12.64
C PRO A 158 -0.01 -30.49 12.91
N TYR A 159 -0.74 -29.40 12.67
CA TYR A 159 -0.35 -28.08 13.13
C TYR A 159 -0.35 -28.01 14.66
N TYR A 160 0.44 -27.10 15.22
CA TYR A 160 0.33 -26.77 16.64
C TYR A 160 -1.00 -26.05 16.89
N ASN A 161 -1.77 -26.59 17.83
CA ASN A 161 -3.00 -25.97 18.30
C ASN A 161 -2.67 -25.09 19.52
N ASP A 162 -2.81 -23.79 19.36
CA ASP A 162 -2.63 -22.84 20.45
C ASP A 162 -3.81 -22.91 21.42
N ALA A 163 -3.51 -22.90 22.73
CA ALA A 163 -4.53 -22.88 23.77
C ALA A 163 -5.46 -21.65 23.68
N ASP A 164 -4.95 -20.55 23.12
CA ASP A 164 -5.70 -19.31 22.87
C ASP A 164 -6.54 -19.37 21.58
N GLY A 165 -6.58 -20.51 20.88
CA GLY A 165 -7.36 -20.72 19.65
C GLY A 165 -6.80 -20.03 18.41
N ARG A 166 -5.53 -19.59 18.43
CA ARG A 166 -4.87 -19.00 17.26
C ARG A 166 -4.59 -20.10 16.23
N GLU A 167 -5.23 -19.99 15.07
CA GLU A 167 -4.98 -20.85 13.92
C GLU A 167 -4.17 -20.14 12.83
N PRO A 168 -3.37 -20.89 12.03
CA PRO A 168 -2.72 -20.31 10.86
C PRO A 168 -3.75 -19.82 9.85
N ARG A 169 -3.57 -18.62 9.32
CA ARG A 169 -4.35 -18.09 8.19
C ARG A 169 -4.11 -18.92 6.94
N TYR A 170 -5.00 -18.83 5.95
CA TYR A 170 -4.93 -19.67 4.75
C TYR A 170 -3.55 -19.63 4.06
N TYR A 171 -2.99 -18.45 3.84
CA TYR A 171 -1.67 -18.29 3.19
C TYR A 171 -0.52 -18.83 4.04
N GLN A 172 -0.63 -18.79 5.37
CA GLN A 172 0.33 -19.41 6.28
C GLN A 172 0.26 -20.94 6.16
N ARG A 173 -0.96 -21.51 6.10
CA ARG A 173 -1.16 -22.95 5.88
C ARG A 173 -0.51 -23.40 4.56
N ILE A 174 -0.69 -22.64 3.47
CA ILE A 174 -0.06 -22.93 2.19
C ILE A 174 1.47 -22.99 2.31
N VAL A 175 2.08 -21.97 2.94
CA VAL A 175 3.54 -21.96 3.17
C VAL A 175 3.98 -23.17 3.99
N ILE A 176 3.30 -23.43 5.11
CA ILE A 176 3.65 -24.52 6.01
C ILE A 176 3.56 -25.85 5.28
N ASP A 177 2.48 -26.12 4.57
CA ASP A 177 2.28 -27.37 3.85
C ASP A 177 3.30 -27.57 2.74
N ARG A 178 3.58 -26.52 1.93
CA ARG A 178 4.54 -26.59 0.84
C ARG A 178 5.98 -26.79 1.33
N VAL A 179 6.36 -26.15 2.43
CA VAL A 179 7.70 -26.35 3.03
C VAL A 179 7.83 -27.75 3.62
N VAL A 180 6.82 -28.26 4.32
CA VAL A 180 6.82 -29.62 4.88
C VAL A 180 6.82 -30.65 3.76
N ASP A 181 6.07 -30.46 2.67
CA ASP A 181 6.11 -31.33 1.48
C ASP A 181 7.48 -31.34 0.82
N ALA A 182 8.06 -30.17 0.57
CA ALA A 182 9.40 -30.06 -0.04
C ALA A 182 10.49 -30.75 0.83
N PHE A 183 10.41 -30.58 2.15
CA PHE A 183 11.27 -31.28 3.12
C PHE A 183 11.09 -32.80 3.05
N ALA A 184 9.84 -33.27 3.04
CA ALA A 184 9.53 -34.71 2.96
C ALA A 184 10.04 -35.34 1.66
N ARG A 185 10.03 -34.56 0.55
CA ARG A 185 10.61 -34.97 -0.75
C ARG A 185 12.14 -34.89 -0.81
N GLY A 186 12.79 -34.44 0.27
CA GLY A 186 14.26 -34.37 0.35
C GLY A 186 14.87 -33.13 -0.27
N GLN A 187 14.11 -32.09 -0.58
CA GLN A 187 14.65 -30.83 -1.08
C GLN A 187 15.54 -30.17 -0.02
N LYS A 188 16.80 -29.90 -0.37
CA LYS A 188 17.83 -29.42 0.58
C LYS A 188 17.86 -27.90 0.74
N ARG A 189 17.41 -27.16 -0.25
CA ARG A 189 17.38 -25.70 -0.24
C ARG A 189 16.02 -25.22 -0.71
N MET A 190 15.39 -24.35 0.04
CA MET A 190 14.08 -23.81 -0.28
C MET A 190 13.88 -22.45 0.39
N MET A 191 12.99 -21.65 -0.15
CA MET A 191 12.61 -20.38 0.48
C MET A 191 11.12 -20.10 0.30
N PHE A 192 10.62 -19.22 1.16
CA PHE A 192 9.29 -18.63 1.01
C PHE A 192 9.34 -17.13 1.25
N VAL A 193 8.44 -16.41 0.58
CA VAL A 193 8.34 -14.94 0.64
C VAL A 193 7.02 -14.57 1.28
N MET A 194 7.08 -13.78 2.34
CA MET A 194 5.89 -13.26 3.01
C MET A 194 6.13 -11.80 3.41
N ALA A 195 5.23 -10.92 3.02
CA ALA A 195 5.33 -9.48 3.35
C ALA A 195 5.52 -9.26 4.85
N THR A 196 6.12 -8.13 5.20
CA THR A 196 6.23 -7.73 6.61
C THR A 196 4.83 -7.61 7.21
N GLY A 197 4.61 -8.28 8.35
CA GLY A 197 3.30 -8.19 8.96
C GLY A 197 2.41 -9.38 8.81
N THR A 198 2.77 -10.32 7.98
CA THR A 198 1.95 -11.49 7.68
C THR A 198 2.24 -12.70 8.59
N GLY A 199 3.15 -12.56 9.56
CA GLY A 199 3.42 -13.59 10.56
C GLY A 199 4.46 -14.63 10.14
N LYS A 200 5.53 -14.22 9.45
CA LYS A 200 6.67 -15.09 9.07
C LYS A 200 7.18 -15.95 10.23
N THR A 201 7.41 -15.34 11.41
CA THR A 201 7.94 -16.04 12.59
C THR A 201 7.00 -17.12 13.08
N TYR A 202 5.69 -16.84 13.13
CA TYR A 202 4.67 -17.84 13.48
C TYR A 202 4.60 -18.98 12.45
N THR A 203 4.73 -18.66 11.16
CA THR A 203 4.78 -19.64 10.08
C THR A 203 6.02 -20.56 10.24
N ALA A 204 7.19 -19.96 10.52
CA ALA A 204 8.42 -20.71 10.81
C ALA A 204 8.26 -21.62 12.04
N PHE A 205 7.65 -21.13 13.12
CA PHE A 205 7.33 -21.95 14.29
C PHE A 205 6.49 -23.17 13.92
N GLN A 206 5.41 -22.98 13.18
CA GLN A 206 4.52 -24.08 12.77
C GLN A 206 5.25 -25.11 11.88
N ILE A 207 6.11 -24.66 10.96
CA ILE A 207 6.93 -25.55 10.14
C ILE A 207 7.83 -26.40 11.03
N LEU A 208 8.63 -25.78 11.90
CA LEU A 208 9.57 -26.48 12.77
C LEU A 208 8.84 -27.39 13.76
N TYR A 209 7.69 -26.97 14.28
CA TYR A 209 6.86 -27.80 15.16
C TYR A 209 6.44 -29.10 14.46
N ARG A 210 5.90 -29.02 13.22
CA ARG A 210 5.49 -30.21 12.46
C ARG A 210 6.66 -31.14 12.16
N LEU A 211 7.81 -30.58 11.76
CA LEU A 211 9.01 -31.38 11.45
C LEU A 211 9.56 -32.09 12.68
N LEU A 212 9.52 -31.43 13.87
CA LEU A 212 9.94 -32.02 15.13
C LEU A 212 8.97 -33.09 15.68
N GLN A 213 7.77 -33.24 15.13
CA GLN A 213 6.84 -34.34 15.49
C GLN A 213 7.08 -35.62 14.69
N SER A 214 7.93 -35.62 13.66
CA SER A 214 8.21 -36.82 12.87
C SER A 214 9.10 -37.81 13.63
N SER A 215 9.03 -39.12 13.33
CA SER A 215 9.82 -40.15 13.99
C SER A 215 11.33 -40.01 13.73
N LYS A 216 11.70 -39.32 12.64
CA LYS A 216 13.09 -38.93 12.34
C LYS A 216 13.64 -37.88 13.29
N SER A 217 12.82 -37.34 14.23
CA SER A 217 13.13 -36.18 15.05
C SER A 217 13.78 -36.49 16.39
N SER A 218 13.95 -37.76 16.80
CA SER A 218 14.50 -38.08 18.12
C SER A 218 15.84 -37.43 18.45
N ASP A 219 16.61 -37.07 17.42
CA ASP A 219 17.90 -36.39 17.52
C ASP A 219 18.03 -35.16 16.61
N MET A 220 16.91 -34.67 16.03
CA MET A 220 16.93 -33.55 15.09
C MET A 220 17.37 -32.24 15.76
N ARG A 221 18.35 -31.59 15.19
CA ARG A 221 18.89 -30.32 15.65
C ARG A 221 18.64 -29.21 14.62
N ILE A 222 18.13 -28.11 15.11
CA ILE A 222 17.73 -26.96 14.29
C ILE A 222 18.57 -25.76 14.66
N LEU A 223 19.12 -25.07 13.67
CA LEU A 223 19.72 -23.75 13.81
C LEU A 223 18.79 -22.69 13.23
N TYR A 224 18.35 -21.75 14.07
CA TYR A 224 17.59 -20.57 13.64
C TYR A 224 18.52 -19.35 13.61
N LEU A 225 18.73 -18.78 12.45
CA LEU A 225 19.60 -17.63 12.21
C LEU A 225 18.80 -16.37 11.99
N ALA A 226 19.15 -15.32 12.74
CA ALA A 226 18.61 -13.97 12.57
C ALA A 226 19.73 -12.93 12.54
N ASP A 227 19.41 -11.69 12.13
CA ASP A 227 20.41 -10.62 12.03
C ASP A 227 20.48 -9.73 13.28
N ARG A 228 19.50 -9.80 14.20
CA ARG A 228 19.39 -8.93 15.38
C ARG A 228 18.92 -9.64 16.63
N ASN A 229 19.54 -9.27 17.77
CA ASN A 229 19.19 -9.82 19.09
C ASN A 229 17.71 -9.63 19.46
N VAL A 230 17.16 -8.44 19.19
CA VAL A 230 15.74 -8.15 19.49
C VAL A 230 14.80 -9.13 18.79
N LEU A 231 15.15 -9.56 17.56
CA LEU A 231 14.36 -10.56 16.84
C LEU A 231 14.40 -11.93 17.53
N ILE A 232 15.59 -12.37 17.96
CA ILE A 232 15.75 -13.65 18.63
C ILE A 232 14.96 -13.65 19.96
N ASP A 233 15.15 -12.63 20.78
CA ASP A 233 14.50 -12.56 22.10
C ASP A 233 12.97 -12.50 21.97
N GLN A 234 12.44 -11.71 21.01
CA GLN A 234 11.00 -11.68 20.73
C GLN A 234 10.49 -13.03 20.20
N THR A 235 11.21 -13.66 19.28
CA THR A 235 10.85 -14.98 18.73
C THR A 235 10.75 -16.03 19.85
N MET A 236 11.75 -16.10 20.71
CA MET A 236 11.77 -17.08 21.82
C MET A 236 10.65 -16.84 22.84
N LEU A 237 10.35 -15.57 23.15
CA LEU A 237 9.35 -15.21 24.16
C LEU A 237 7.91 -15.24 23.64
N GLN A 238 7.70 -15.16 22.34
CA GLN A 238 6.38 -15.11 21.73
C GLN A 238 6.06 -16.40 20.98
N ASP A 239 6.29 -16.41 19.66
CA ASP A 239 5.83 -17.50 18.78
C ASP A 239 6.51 -18.86 19.10
N PHE A 240 7.79 -18.87 19.52
CA PHE A 240 8.53 -20.10 19.82
C PHE A 240 8.42 -20.55 21.29
N LYS A 241 7.74 -19.78 22.14
CA LYS A 241 7.52 -20.12 23.55
C LYS A 241 7.09 -21.58 23.80
N PRO A 242 6.25 -22.22 22.95
CA PRO A 242 5.86 -23.61 23.15
C PRO A 242 7.01 -24.62 23.11
N PHE A 243 8.15 -24.31 22.48
CA PHE A 243 9.33 -25.18 22.49
C PHE A 243 10.02 -25.23 23.86
N GLY A 244 9.84 -24.22 24.71
CA GLY A 244 10.29 -24.21 26.10
C GLY A 244 11.79 -24.51 26.26
N LYS A 245 12.12 -25.53 27.05
CA LYS A 245 13.51 -25.93 27.36
C LYS A 245 14.26 -26.59 26.20
N LYS A 246 13.61 -26.84 25.06
CA LYS A 246 14.26 -27.39 23.88
C LYS A 246 15.13 -26.35 23.17
N MET A 247 14.93 -25.06 23.48
CA MET A 247 15.64 -23.95 22.85
C MET A 247 16.82 -23.46 23.71
N VAL A 248 17.88 -23.06 23.02
CA VAL A 248 19.02 -22.36 23.59
C VAL A 248 19.44 -21.20 22.68
N LYS A 249 19.80 -20.06 23.28
CA LYS A 249 20.42 -18.96 22.56
C LYS A 249 21.92 -19.12 22.59
N ILE A 250 22.58 -19.01 21.45
CA ILE A 250 24.03 -18.96 21.37
C ILE A 250 24.47 -17.57 21.80
N GLU A 251 25.16 -17.49 22.93
CA GLU A 251 25.71 -16.26 23.52
C GLU A 251 27.21 -16.40 23.72
N GLN A 252 27.94 -15.30 23.59
CA GLN A 252 29.40 -15.30 23.70
C GLN A 252 30.07 -16.39 22.85
N ARG A 253 29.48 -16.66 21.67
CA ARG A 253 29.96 -17.65 20.69
C ARG A 253 29.95 -19.11 21.18
N SER A 254 29.16 -19.42 22.20
CA SER A 254 29.08 -20.78 22.79
C SER A 254 27.63 -21.12 23.16
N ALA A 255 27.31 -22.41 23.14
CA ALA A 255 26.05 -22.97 23.67
C ALA A 255 26.24 -24.43 24.07
N SER A 256 25.42 -24.89 25.05
CA SER A 256 25.33 -26.31 25.39
C SER A 256 24.74 -27.10 24.20
N GLN A 257 25.45 -28.12 23.75
CA GLN A 257 25.07 -28.93 22.59
C GLN A 257 23.93 -29.93 22.86
N SER A 258 23.35 -29.93 24.07
CA SER A 258 22.29 -30.85 24.46
C SER A 258 20.87 -30.43 24.04
N HIS A 259 20.71 -29.28 23.39
CA HIS A 259 19.40 -28.76 23.00
C HIS A 259 19.02 -29.18 21.57
N GLU A 260 17.73 -29.09 21.25
CA GLU A 260 17.18 -29.41 19.93
C GLU A 260 17.18 -28.18 19.00
N ILE A 261 16.94 -26.97 19.54
CA ILE A 261 16.82 -25.71 18.78
C ILE A 261 17.84 -24.68 19.25
N PHE A 262 18.67 -24.24 18.37
CA PHE A 262 19.72 -23.25 18.59
C PHE A 262 19.33 -21.93 17.93
N MET A 263 19.18 -20.87 18.71
CA MET A 263 18.86 -19.53 18.24
C MET A 263 20.12 -18.69 18.21
N SER A 264 20.50 -18.17 17.05
CA SER A 264 21.75 -17.43 16.92
C SER A 264 21.65 -16.21 16.00
N LEU A 265 22.45 -15.21 16.34
CA LEU A 265 22.88 -14.24 15.35
C LEU A 265 24.02 -14.84 14.52
N TYR A 266 24.05 -14.56 13.22
CA TYR A 266 25.20 -14.98 12.42
C TYR A 266 26.52 -14.34 12.89
N GLN A 267 26.49 -13.12 13.50
CA GLN A 267 27.67 -12.49 14.13
C GLN A 267 28.18 -13.26 15.36
N GLN A 268 27.41 -14.13 15.97
CA GLN A 268 27.86 -15.02 17.04
C GLN A 268 28.60 -16.26 16.52
N LEU A 269 28.36 -16.61 15.25
CA LEU A 269 28.94 -17.77 14.61
C LEU A 269 30.13 -17.41 13.70
N VAL A 270 30.35 -16.13 13.39
CA VAL A 270 31.43 -15.64 12.54
C VAL A 270 32.26 -14.59 13.26
N GLU A 271 33.57 -14.65 13.09
CA GLU A 271 34.51 -13.62 13.53
C GLU A 271 35.32 -13.10 12.34
N TYR A 272 35.33 -11.76 12.18
CA TYR A 272 35.93 -11.11 11.01
C TYR A 272 37.45 -10.89 11.09
N ASN A 273 38.01 -10.90 12.30
CA ASN A 273 39.44 -10.53 12.56
C ASN A 273 40.23 -11.73 13.15
N LEU A 274 39.93 -12.95 12.70
CA LEU A 274 40.68 -14.10 13.15
C LEU A 274 42.04 -14.19 12.46
N PRO A 275 43.08 -14.63 13.18
CA PRO A 275 44.36 -15.00 12.58
C PRO A 275 44.17 -16.08 11.50
N GLU A 276 45.02 -16.06 10.49
CA GLU A 276 44.96 -17.07 9.41
C GLU A 276 45.11 -18.48 9.99
N GLY A 277 44.15 -19.35 9.64
CA GLY A 277 44.06 -20.72 10.14
C GLY A 277 43.39 -20.92 11.49
N ALA A 278 42.95 -19.86 12.17
CA ALA A 278 42.12 -20.00 13.37
C ALA A 278 40.69 -20.45 13.04
N PRO A 279 40.09 -21.36 13.86
CA PRO A 279 38.76 -21.89 13.60
C PRO A 279 37.70 -20.81 13.83
N GLN A 280 36.69 -20.77 12.97
CA GLN A 280 35.52 -19.92 13.14
C GLN A 280 34.62 -20.43 14.27
N PRO A 281 33.87 -19.58 14.97
CA PRO A 281 32.97 -19.98 16.03
C PRO A 281 31.93 -21.05 15.63
N TYR A 282 31.51 -21.11 14.35
CA TYR A 282 30.61 -22.17 13.87
C TYR A 282 31.29 -23.53 13.82
N GLU A 283 32.64 -23.63 13.77
CA GLU A 283 33.39 -24.88 13.69
C GLU A 283 33.45 -25.64 15.05
N GLN A 284 32.89 -25.04 16.14
CA GLN A 284 32.64 -25.77 17.38
C GLN A 284 31.62 -26.90 17.21
N PHE A 285 30.80 -26.84 16.17
CA PHE A 285 29.84 -27.86 15.82
C PHE A 285 30.37 -28.69 14.63
N ASN A 286 30.11 -30.01 14.63
CA ASN A 286 30.42 -30.85 13.48
C ASN A 286 29.62 -30.40 12.26
N ARG A 287 30.10 -30.69 11.04
CA ARG A 287 29.48 -30.31 9.78
C ARG A 287 28.06 -30.86 9.56
N ASP A 288 27.75 -31.96 10.21
CA ASP A 288 26.48 -32.68 10.19
C ASP A 288 25.66 -32.49 11.49
N PHE A 289 26.07 -31.54 12.33
CA PHE A 289 25.44 -31.34 13.64
C PHE A 289 24.01 -30.84 13.54
N PHE A 290 23.68 -30.01 12.53
CA PHE A 290 22.35 -29.50 12.30
C PHE A 290 21.67 -30.22 11.13
N ASP A 291 20.41 -30.61 11.31
CA ASP A 291 19.54 -31.20 10.29
C ASP A 291 18.79 -30.15 9.48
N ILE A 292 18.42 -29.04 10.16
CA ILE A 292 17.69 -27.91 9.55
C ILE A 292 18.35 -26.60 9.95
N ILE A 293 18.48 -25.70 8.97
CA ILE A 293 18.87 -24.31 9.21
C ILE A 293 17.75 -23.42 8.67
N MET A 294 17.07 -22.69 9.58
CA MET A 294 16.08 -21.67 9.24
C MET A 294 16.75 -20.31 9.24
N VAL A 295 16.67 -19.58 8.12
CA VAL A 295 17.34 -18.30 7.91
C VAL A 295 16.31 -17.18 7.79
N ASP A 296 16.21 -16.34 8.84
CA ASP A 296 15.35 -15.16 8.81
C ASP A 296 16.02 -14.02 8.05
N GLU A 297 15.22 -13.25 7.32
CA GLU A 297 15.65 -12.16 6.45
C GLU A 297 16.82 -12.57 5.52
N CYS A 298 16.67 -13.73 4.87
CA CYS A 298 17.73 -14.37 4.07
C CYS A 298 18.24 -13.51 2.90
N HIS A 299 17.59 -12.39 2.57
CA HIS A 299 18.07 -11.38 1.62
C HIS A 299 19.29 -10.60 2.11
N ARG A 300 19.63 -10.64 3.41
CA ARG A 300 20.74 -9.92 4.00
C ARG A 300 22.02 -10.76 3.99
N GLY A 301 22.85 -10.57 2.97
CA GLY A 301 24.22 -11.12 2.93
C GLY A 301 24.38 -12.59 2.63
N SER A 302 23.33 -13.44 2.69
CA SER A 302 23.40 -14.87 2.35
C SER A 302 23.67 -15.11 0.88
N ALA A 303 23.30 -14.17 0.06
CA ALA A 303 23.39 -14.26 -1.39
C ALA A 303 24.79 -13.93 -1.95
N LYS A 304 25.61 -13.15 -1.25
CA LYS A 304 26.97 -12.87 -1.75
C LYS A 304 27.87 -14.08 -1.48
N ALA A 305 28.37 -14.70 -2.52
CA ALA A 305 29.23 -15.88 -2.45
C ALA A 305 30.43 -15.74 -1.51
N ASN A 306 30.89 -14.49 -1.28
CA ASN A 306 32.01 -14.18 -0.39
C ASN A 306 31.58 -13.60 0.97
N SER A 307 30.27 -13.66 1.34
CA SER A 307 29.84 -13.20 2.65
C SER A 307 30.18 -14.22 3.75
N GLU A 308 30.65 -13.74 4.89
CA GLU A 308 31.06 -14.63 6.00
C GLU A 308 29.93 -15.56 6.47
N TRP A 309 28.69 -15.12 6.45
CA TRP A 309 27.60 -16.00 6.88
C TRP A 309 27.14 -16.99 5.80
N ARG A 310 27.47 -16.78 4.50
CA ARG A 310 27.35 -17.80 3.49
C ARG A 310 28.25 -19.00 3.83
N LYS A 311 29.43 -18.74 4.41
CA LYS A 311 30.33 -19.79 4.88
C LYS A 311 29.71 -20.68 5.96
N ILE A 312 28.80 -20.16 6.81
CA ILE A 312 28.04 -20.96 7.77
C ILE A 312 27.17 -21.97 7.04
N LEU A 313 26.42 -21.53 6.02
CA LEU A 313 25.54 -22.39 5.26
C LEU A 313 26.30 -23.43 4.42
N ASP A 314 27.43 -23.05 3.87
CA ASP A 314 28.30 -23.95 3.10
C ASP A 314 29.01 -24.96 4.02
N TYR A 315 29.33 -24.59 5.25
CA TYR A 315 29.89 -25.49 6.27
C TYR A 315 28.89 -26.57 6.67
N PHE A 316 27.65 -26.21 6.93
CA PHE A 316 26.56 -27.13 7.28
C PHE A 316 25.73 -27.54 6.06
N ASN A 317 26.38 -27.91 4.95
CA ASN A 317 25.73 -28.22 3.68
C ASN A 317 24.90 -29.52 3.70
N SER A 318 25.07 -30.37 4.70
CA SER A 318 24.25 -31.57 4.92
C SER A 318 22.83 -31.20 5.39
N ALA A 319 22.68 -30.07 6.10
CA ALA A 319 21.41 -29.59 6.61
C ALA A 319 20.43 -29.18 5.51
N THR A 320 19.16 -29.36 5.76
CA THR A 320 18.12 -28.71 4.94
C THR A 320 18.04 -27.23 5.32
N GLN A 321 18.18 -26.35 4.33
CA GLN A 321 18.26 -24.90 4.52
C GLN A 321 17.00 -24.21 4.02
N ILE A 322 16.31 -23.54 4.91
CA ILE A 322 15.01 -22.88 4.66
C ILE A 322 15.18 -21.37 4.84
N GLY A 323 15.13 -20.63 3.75
CA GLY A 323 15.16 -19.17 3.75
C GLY A 323 13.76 -18.56 3.91
N MET A 324 13.63 -17.51 4.69
CA MET A 324 12.42 -16.70 4.74
C MET A 324 12.76 -15.22 4.62
N THR A 325 11.94 -14.49 3.85
CA THR A 325 12.13 -13.04 3.63
C THR A 325 10.82 -12.36 3.28
N ALA A 326 10.77 -11.05 3.50
CA ALA A 326 9.70 -10.20 2.95
C ALA A 326 10.02 -9.71 1.53
N THR A 327 11.29 -9.72 1.14
CA THR A 327 11.79 -9.09 -0.10
C THR A 327 12.85 -9.98 -0.72
N PRO A 328 12.49 -10.84 -1.67
CA PRO A 328 13.49 -11.61 -2.41
C PRO A 328 14.35 -10.65 -3.24
N ARG A 329 15.61 -10.98 -3.41
CA ARG A 329 16.52 -10.30 -4.33
C ARG A 329 16.67 -11.16 -5.56
N ASP A 330 16.36 -10.57 -6.70
CA ASP A 330 16.63 -11.11 -8.02
C ASP A 330 17.69 -10.21 -8.68
N ASP A 331 18.90 -10.26 -8.16
CA ASP A 331 20.04 -9.60 -8.80
C ASP A 331 20.40 -10.40 -10.07
N GLN A 332 20.75 -9.71 -11.16
CA GLN A 332 21.15 -10.33 -12.45
C GLN A 332 22.37 -11.28 -12.32
N ASP A 333 23.09 -11.22 -11.21
CA ASP A 333 24.16 -12.14 -10.88
C ASP A 333 23.63 -13.29 -10.00
N ALA A 334 23.50 -14.47 -10.58
CA ALA A 334 23.01 -15.68 -9.91
C ALA A 334 23.78 -16.02 -8.61
N ASN A 335 25.05 -15.57 -8.49
CA ASN A 335 25.86 -15.78 -7.30
C ASN A 335 25.56 -14.79 -6.16
N SER A 336 24.81 -13.73 -6.42
CA SER A 336 24.38 -12.72 -5.42
C SER A 336 22.88 -12.75 -5.14
N SER A 337 22.10 -13.53 -5.88
CA SER A 337 20.64 -13.66 -5.75
C SER A 337 20.26 -14.72 -4.71
N ASN A 338 19.25 -14.44 -3.90
CA ASN A 338 18.65 -15.44 -2.99
C ASN A 338 17.99 -16.58 -3.76
N ILE A 339 17.37 -16.25 -4.90
CA ILE A 339 16.75 -17.19 -5.80
C ILE A 339 17.83 -18.13 -6.37
N GLY A 340 18.99 -17.62 -6.72
CA GLY A 340 20.13 -18.43 -7.16
C GLY A 340 20.64 -19.45 -6.12
N TYR A 341 20.46 -19.15 -4.81
CA TYR A 341 20.89 -20.06 -3.75
C TYR A 341 19.80 -21.01 -3.25
N PHE A 342 18.63 -20.49 -2.92
CA PHE A 342 17.55 -21.28 -2.33
C PHE A 342 16.59 -21.88 -3.37
N GLY A 343 16.66 -21.43 -4.63
CA GLY A 343 15.68 -21.71 -5.68
C GLY A 343 14.51 -20.73 -5.66
N GLU A 344 13.59 -20.89 -6.59
CA GLU A 344 12.34 -20.12 -6.64
C GLU A 344 11.55 -20.28 -5.34
N PRO A 345 10.87 -19.23 -4.87
CA PRO A 345 10.05 -19.30 -3.67
C PRO A 345 8.95 -20.36 -3.80
N LEU A 346 8.82 -21.24 -2.81
CA LEU A 346 7.73 -22.22 -2.75
C LEU A 346 6.36 -21.53 -2.71
N TYR A 347 6.31 -20.34 -2.14
CA TYR A 347 5.13 -19.47 -2.11
C TYR A 347 5.54 -18.03 -1.87
N THR A 348 4.81 -17.11 -2.51
CA THR A 348 4.94 -15.67 -2.29
C THR A 348 3.61 -15.10 -1.85
N TYR A 349 3.58 -14.47 -0.66
CA TYR A 349 2.47 -13.69 -0.18
C TYR A 349 2.87 -12.23 -0.08
N SER A 350 2.45 -11.43 -1.07
CA SER A 350 2.87 -10.05 -1.24
C SER A 350 2.12 -9.09 -0.30
N LEU A 351 2.63 -7.86 -0.17
CA LEU A 351 1.94 -6.78 0.52
C LEU A 351 0.59 -6.48 -0.16
N LYS A 352 0.56 -6.49 -1.49
CA LYS A 352 -0.65 -6.32 -2.32
C LYS A 352 -1.73 -7.33 -1.93
N GLN A 353 -1.39 -8.61 -1.90
CA GLN A 353 -2.32 -9.67 -1.49
C GLN A 353 -2.82 -9.45 -0.07
N GLY A 354 -1.91 -9.11 0.87
CA GLY A 354 -2.29 -8.85 2.26
C GLY A 354 -3.25 -7.67 2.44
N ILE A 355 -3.11 -6.62 1.62
CA ILE A 355 -4.05 -5.49 1.58
C ILE A 355 -5.38 -5.90 0.95
N GLN A 356 -5.36 -6.62 -0.17
CA GLN A 356 -6.57 -7.11 -0.85
C GLN A 356 -7.39 -8.05 0.04
N ASP A 357 -6.73 -8.92 0.78
CA ASP A 357 -7.36 -9.84 1.74
C ASP A 357 -7.85 -9.14 3.02
N GLY A 358 -7.44 -7.89 3.25
CA GLY A 358 -7.77 -7.12 4.44
C GLY A 358 -6.98 -7.50 5.69
N PHE A 359 -5.90 -8.25 5.56
CA PHE A 359 -5.01 -8.59 6.69
C PHE A 359 -3.93 -7.55 6.95
N LEU A 360 -3.65 -6.70 5.96
CA LEU A 360 -2.71 -5.60 6.07
C LEU A 360 -3.40 -4.26 5.75
N ALA A 361 -2.92 -3.21 6.41
CA ALA A 361 -3.42 -1.86 6.25
C ALA A 361 -2.99 -1.27 4.90
N PRO A 362 -3.90 -0.69 4.13
CA PRO A 362 -3.56 0.15 2.98
C PRO A 362 -2.87 1.43 3.44
N TYR A 363 -2.28 2.16 2.50
CA TYR A 363 -1.54 3.37 2.80
C TYR A 363 -1.83 4.50 1.81
N ARG A 364 -1.64 5.74 2.28
CA ARG A 364 -1.70 6.94 1.45
C ARG A 364 -0.32 7.59 1.41
N VAL A 365 0.03 8.20 0.29
CA VAL A 365 1.34 8.85 0.09
C VAL A 365 1.14 10.34 -0.17
N THR A 366 1.83 11.16 0.62
CA THR A 366 2.00 12.59 0.37
C THR A 366 3.48 12.86 0.16
N ARG A 367 3.85 13.32 -1.04
CA ARG A 367 5.20 13.77 -1.35
C ARG A 367 5.31 15.26 -1.08
N VAL A 368 6.39 15.68 -0.44
CA VAL A 368 6.64 17.06 -0.07
C VAL A 368 7.92 17.53 -0.77
N PHE A 369 7.80 18.62 -1.52
CA PHE A 369 8.91 19.24 -2.21
C PHE A 369 9.26 20.56 -1.53
N ILE A 370 10.48 20.68 -1.07
CA ILE A 370 11.00 21.92 -0.46
C ILE A 370 11.77 22.68 -1.55
N ASN A 371 11.53 23.99 -1.67
CA ASN A 371 12.10 24.81 -2.75
C ASN A 371 13.63 24.73 -2.85
N VAL A 372 14.30 24.60 -1.73
CA VAL A 372 15.78 24.47 -1.69
C VAL A 372 16.26 23.17 -2.36
N ASP A 373 15.43 22.15 -2.41
CA ASP A 373 15.76 20.88 -3.06
C ASP A 373 15.75 20.99 -4.60
N SER A 374 14.91 21.87 -5.15
CA SER A 374 14.77 22.11 -6.60
C SER A 374 15.65 23.25 -7.10
N ASP A 375 15.69 24.35 -6.37
CA ASP A 375 16.33 25.60 -6.79
C ASP A 375 17.78 25.72 -6.35
N GLY A 376 18.20 24.88 -5.40
CA GLY A 376 19.50 24.96 -4.72
C GLY A 376 19.48 25.96 -3.57
N TYR A 377 20.40 25.75 -2.64
CA TYR A 377 20.64 26.64 -1.51
C TYR A 377 21.77 27.62 -1.84
N GLN A 378 21.52 28.91 -1.69
CA GLN A 378 22.53 29.94 -1.91
C GLN A 378 23.34 30.17 -0.64
N LEU A 379 24.66 29.97 -0.73
CA LEU A 379 25.56 30.11 0.41
C LEU A 379 25.73 31.58 0.84
N SER A 380 25.63 31.80 2.15
CA SER A 380 26.10 33.02 2.80
C SER A 380 27.63 33.05 2.98
N ASP A 381 28.21 34.24 3.23
CA ASP A 381 29.63 34.44 3.51
C ASP A 381 30.16 33.49 4.60
N LYS A 382 29.40 33.30 5.67
CA LYS A 382 29.80 32.47 6.82
C LYS A 382 29.81 30.97 6.47
N GLU A 383 28.90 30.55 5.63
CA GLU A 383 28.76 29.17 5.21
C GLU A 383 29.77 28.82 4.11
N ALA A 384 30.04 29.75 3.19
CA ALA A 384 31.10 29.61 2.18
C ALA A 384 32.50 29.51 2.83
N ALA A 385 32.73 30.20 3.93
CA ALA A 385 34.00 30.16 4.67
C ALA A 385 34.30 28.78 5.31
N VAL A 386 33.27 27.96 5.56
CA VAL A 386 33.41 26.60 6.10
C VAL A 386 33.69 25.58 4.98
N MET A 387 33.44 25.95 3.72
CA MET A 387 33.56 25.07 2.56
C MET A 387 34.79 25.40 1.74
N LYS A 388 35.77 24.48 1.67
CA LYS A 388 37.12 24.71 1.08
C LYS A 388 37.15 25.22 -0.36
N ASP A 389 36.07 25.00 -1.15
CA ASP A 389 36.06 25.29 -2.60
C ASP A 389 34.82 26.08 -3.05
N LYS A 390 34.12 26.80 -2.15
CA LYS A 390 32.89 27.53 -2.44
C LYS A 390 33.01 29.01 -2.06
N LYS A 391 32.22 29.84 -2.76
CA LYS A 391 32.20 31.31 -2.55
C LYS A 391 30.77 31.74 -2.15
N GLU A 392 30.68 32.91 -1.52
CA GLU A 392 29.40 33.58 -1.29
C GLU A 392 28.59 33.66 -2.60
N GLY A 393 27.29 33.29 -2.54
CA GLY A 393 26.40 33.31 -3.70
C GLY A 393 26.44 32.05 -4.54
N ASP A 394 27.32 31.07 -4.28
CA ASP A 394 27.26 29.76 -4.96
C ASP A 394 26.00 29.01 -4.59
N PHE A 395 25.36 28.40 -5.58
CA PHE A 395 24.21 27.51 -5.38
C PHE A 395 24.69 26.08 -5.12
N ILE A 396 24.16 25.47 -4.08
CA ILE A 396 24.42 24.07 -3.74
C ILE A 396 23.12 23.33 -3.69
N PHE A 397 23.06 22.20 -4.40
CA PHE A 397 21.92 21.30 -4.34
C PHE A 397 22.03 20.36 -3.13
N GLN A 398 20.91 19.89 -2.64
CA GLN A 398 20.77 19.06 -1.42
C GLN A 398 21.77 17.90 -1.34
N LYS A 399 22.05 17.21 -2.46
CA LYS A 399 23.00 16.10 -2.52
C LYS A 399 24.48 16.50 -2.23
N ASP A 400 24.78 17.79 -2.41
CA ASP A 400 26.12 18.35 -2.28
C ASP A 400 26.26 19.32 -1.09
N LEU A 401 25.17 19.56 -0.32
CA LEU A 401 25.15 20.40 0.87
C LEU A 401 25.94 19.70 2.00
N PRO A 402 27.02 20.32 2.50
CA PRO A 402 27.64 19.83 3.73
C PRO A 402 26.65 19.93 4.89
N ARG A 403 26.75 18.99 5.79
CA ARG A 403 25.83 18.81 6.91
C ARG A 403 25.71 19.98 7.87
N ASP A 404 26.67 20.88 7.85
CA ASP A 404 26.79 21.99 8.80
C ASP A 404 26.28 23.34 8.27
N VAL A 405 25.78 23.38 7.01
CA VAL A 405 25.40 24.61 6.31
C VAL A 405 23.94 24.58 5.90
N GLY A 406 23.14 25.56 6.34
CA GLY A 406 21.72 25.71 5.94
C GLY A 406 20.73 24.67 6.49
N VAL A 407 21.21 23.67 7.22
CA VAL A 407 20.51 22.44 7.60
C VAL A 407 19.41 22.67 8.65
N GLU A 408 19.63 23.61 9.57
CA GLU A 408 18.67 23.82 10.69
C GLU A 408 17.28 24.25 10.19
N ASN A 409 17.23 25.11 9.17
CA ASN A 409 15.99 25.61 8.59
C ASN A 409 15.24 24.57 7.79
N HIS A 410 15.93 23.67 7.10
CA HIS A 410 15.31 22.56 6.37
C HIS A 410 14.59 21.59 7.34
N TYR A 411 15.20 21.27 8.48
CA TYR A 411 14.54 20.48 9.53
C TYR A 411 13.33 21.20 10.11
N LEU A 412 13.38 22.54 10.26
CA LEU A 412 12.24 23.31 10.78
C LEU A 412 11.05 23.25 9.81
N VAL A 413 11.26 23.40 8.49
CA VAL A 413 10.19 23.29 7.48
C VAL A 413 9.58 21.89 7.50
N ALA A 414 10.41 20.85 7.49
CA ALA A 414 9.95 19.47 7.56
C ALA A 414 9.21 19.18 8.88
N ALA A 415 9.75 19.61 10.02
CA ALA A 415 9.14 19.43 11.33
C ALA A 415 7.79 20.15 11.45
N LYS A 416 7.67 21.35 10.86
CA LYS A 416 6.38 22.07 10.78
C LYS A 416 5.36 21.26 10.00
N ARG A 417 5.72 20.73 8.81
CA ARG A 417 4.80 19.92 7.98
C ARG A 417 4.40 18.62 8.66
N ILE A 418 5.35 17.95 9.34
CA ILE A 418 5.04 16.76 10.13
C ILE A 418 4.06 17.10 11.26
N THR A 419 4.27 18.22 11.94
CA THR A 419 3.36 18.68 13.00
C THR A 419 1.97 18.98 12.44
N ASP A 420 1.87 19.67 11.30
CA ASP A 420 0.59 19.98 10.65
C ASP A 420 -0.13 18.68 10.24
N MET A 421 0.58 17.69 9.69
CA MET A 421 0.03 16.38 9.38
C MET A 421 -0.52 15.67 10.63
N LEU A 422 0.21 15.76 11.74
CA LEU A 422 -0.26 15.20 13.02
C LEU A 422 -1.52 15.91 13.55
N GLU A 423 -1.69 17.21 13.31
CA GLU A 423 -2.95 17.90 13.63
C GLU A 423 -4.12 17.41 12.75
N GLU A 424 -3.84 17.09 11.48
CA GLU A 424 -4.83 16.59 10.52
C GLU A 424 -5.31 15.18 10.87
N ILE A 425 -4.37 14.24 11.15
CA ILE A 425 -4.68 12.82 11.35
C ILE A 425 -4.85 12.41 12.82
N GLY A 426 -4.55 13.32 13.74
CA GLY A 426 -4.59 13.07 15.19
C GLY A 426 -3.23 13.22 15.86
N PRO A 427 -3.09 14.13 16.85
CA PRO A 427 -1.80 14.49 17.45
C PRO A 427 -1.14 13.36 18.23
N MET A 428 -1.87 12.32 18.59
CA MET A 428 -1.35 11.13 19.30
C MET A 428 -1.07 9.94 18.35
N THR A 429 -1.09 10.17 17.04
CA THR A 429 -0.78 9.13 16.04
C THR A 429 0.69 8.73 16.14
N LYS A 430 0.94 7.45 16.42
CA LYS A 430 2.31 6.91 16.48
C LYS A 430 3.03 7.13 15.16
N THR A 431 4.18 7.78 15.22
CA THR A 431 4.92 8.26 14.05
C THR A 431 6.38 7.85 14.12
N ILE A 432 6.91 7.35 12.99
CA ILE A 432 8.34 7.11 12.82
C ILE A 432 8.87 8.08 11.77
N VAL A 433 9.88 8.87 12.13
CA VAL A 433 10.61 9.74 11.22
C VAL A 433 11.97 9.12 10.93
N PHE A 434 12.14 8.60 9.72
CA PHE A 434 13.40 8.02 9.27
C PHE A 434 14.32 9.10 8.74
N CYS A 435 15.51 9.23 9.32
CA CYS A 435 16.57 10.19 8.97
C CYS A 435 17.80 9.46 8.42
N ASP A 436 18.66 10.14 7.66
CA ASP A 436 19.86 9.54 7.06
C ASP A 436 20.81 9.00 8.14
N GLU A 437 21.15 9.82 9.13
CA GLU A 437 22.06 9.45 10.21
C GLU A 437 21.50 9.73 11.60
N GLU A 438 22.21 9.32 12.64
CA GLU A 438 21.79 9.54 14.03
C GLU A 438 21.83 11.03 14.43
N ILE A 439 22.72 11.80 13.82
CA ILE A 439 22.81 13.24 14.03
C ILE A 439 21.60 13.96 13.40
N ASP A 440 21.16 13.53 12.22
CA ASP A 440 19.98 14.07 11.56
C ASP A 440 18.70 13.77 12.38
N ALA A 441 18.64 12.57 12.96
CA ALA A 441 17.56 12.22 13.89
C ALA A 441 17.55 13.11 15.15
N HIS A 442 18.72 13.57 15.59
CA HIS A 442 18.85 14.52 16.70
C HIS A 442 18.31 15.91 16.32
N TYR A 443 18.73 16.46 15.17
CA TYR A 443 18.28 17.77 14.70
C TYR A 443 16.77 17.76 14.38
N MET A 444 16.28 16.72 13.73
CA MET A 444 14.84 16.56 13.47
C MET A 444 14.04 16.51 14.76
N ARG A 445 14.49 15.77 15.78
CA ARG A 445 13.87 15.77 17.10
C ARG A 445 13.82 17.17 17.71
N LYS A 446 14.92 17.92 17.67
CA LYS A 446 15.01 19.30 18.18
C LYS A 446 14.00 20.21 17.45
N ALA A 447 13.95 20.11 16.13
CA ALA A 447 13.01 20.89 15.30
C ALA A 447 11.55 20.55 15.62
N LEU A 448 11.22 19.25 15.73
CA LEU A 448 9.86 18.82 16.11
C LEU A 448 9.43 19.31 17.49
N ILE A 449 10.33 19.28 18.47
CA ILE A 449 10.05 19.80 19.83
C ILE A 449 9.75 21.29 19.79
N SER A 450 10.40 22.07 18.90
CA SER A 450 10.17 23.52 18.82
C SER A 450 8.72 23.86 18.47
N TYR A 451 8.03 23.03 17.69
CA TYR A 451 6.62 23.19 17.33
C TYR A 451 5.65 22.47 18.29
N ASN A 452 6.16 21.55 19.13
CA ASN A 452 5.31 20.72 20.01
C ASN A 452 5.68 20.88 21.50
N LYS A 453 6.14 22.07 21.92
CA LYS A 453 6.64 22.31 23.29
C LYS A 453 5.61 21.93 24.36
N ASN A 454 4.36 22.32 24.19
CA ASN A 454 3.31 22.06 25.18
C ASN A 454 3.09 20.55 25.37
N ARG A 455 2.97 19.80 24.28
CA ARG A 455 2.82 18.33 24.32
C ARG A 455 4.03 17.63 24.90
N GLN A 456 5.24 18.14 24.57
CA GLN A 456 6.46 17.58 25.12
C GLN A 456 6.50 17.69 26.65
N VAL A 457 6.10 18.83 27.21
CA VAL A 457 6.01 19.05 28.66
C VAL A 457 4.89 18.24 29.29
N GLU A 458 3.70 18.26 28.71
CA GLU A 458 2.52 17.50 29.16
C GLU A 458 2.82 16.02 29.33
N HIS A 459 3.57 15.45 28.38
CA HIS A 459 3.95 14.04 28.38
C HIS A 459 5.35 13.77 28.97
N GLN A 460 5.78 14.58 29.94
CA GLN A 460 7.03 14.39 30.70
C GLN A 460 8.27 14.22 29.81
N ASN A 461 8.35 14.99 28.74
CA ASN A 461 9.43 14.98 27.73
C ASN A 461 9.54 13.67 26.92
N LYS A 462 8.48 12.86 26.87
CA LYS A 462 8.44 11.60 26.13
C LYS A 462 7.55 11.63 24.88
N TYR A 463 6.91 12.76 24.55
CA TYR A 463 6.06 12.86 23.36
C TYR A 463 6.90 12.67 22.08
N ILE A 464 8.05 13.36 21.96
CA ILE A 464 9.00 13.21 20.86
C ILE A 464 10.32 12.69 21.42
N MET A 465 10.76 11.52 20.94
CA MET A 465 12.02 10.91 21.38
C MET A 465 12.87 10.51 20.19
N ARG A 466 14.19 10.46 20.40
CA ARG A 466 15.12 9.84 19.47
C ARG A 466 15.33 8.38 19.89
N ILE A 467 15.26 7.47 18.95
CA ILE A 467 15.57 6.05 19.17
C ILE A 467 16.56 5.60 18.09
N THR A 468 17.84 5.57 18.46
CA THR A 468 18.95 5.19 17.57
C THR A 468 19.85 4.15 18.25
N ALA A 469 20.81 3.59 17.49
CA ALA A 469 21.68 2.52 18.00
C ALA A 469 22.60 2.99 19.13
N SER A 470 23.06 4.24 19.12
CA SER A 470 23.89 4.82 20.17
C SER A 470 23.12 5.32 21.40
N ASP A 471 21.77 5.49 21.28
CA ASP A 471 20.95 6.09 22.33
C ASP A 471 20.44 5.04 23.31
N SER A 472 21.08 4.91 24.47
CA SER A 472 20.71 3.92 25.50
C SER A 472 19.33 4.20 26.11
N GLU A 473 18.96 5.46 26.33
CA GLU A 473 17.66 5.85 26.91
C GLU A 473 16.54 5.67 25.86
N GLY A 474 16.78 6.06 24.61
CA GLY A 474 15.83 5.80 23.55
C GLY A 474 15.54 4.32 23.35
N LYS A 475 16.55 3.45 23.44
CA LYS A 475 16.36 2.00 23.31
C LYS A 475 15.48 1.42 24.41
N LYS A 476 15.52 1.93 25.63
CA LYS A 476 14.63 1.48 26.73
C LYS A 476 13.16 1.78 26.43
N GLU A 477 12.88 2.82 25.65
CA GLU A 477 11.50 3.23 25.30
C GLU A 477 10.93 2.49 24.07
N ILE A 478 11.69 1.62 23.42
CA ILE A 478 11.17 0.82 22.27
C ILE A 478 9.93 0.03 22.68
N THR A 479 9.96 -0.64 23.86
CA THR A 479 8.83 -1.43 24.36
C THR A 479 7.59 -0.56 24.57
N ASN A 480 7.73 0.66 25.09
CA ASN A 480 6.63 1.61 25.26
C ASN A 480 6.12 2.12 23.90
N PHE A 481 7.03 2.39 22.94
CA PHE A 481 6.65 2.83 21.61
C PHE A 481 5.82 1.78 20.85
N ILE A 482 6.18 0.51 20.92
CA ILE A 482 5.45 -0.59 20.25
C ILE A 482 4.17 -1.03 20.98
N SER A 483 4.03 -0.66 22.25
CA SER A 483 2.87 -1.03 23.06
C SER A 483 1.58 -0.38 22.55
N LYS A 484 0.50 -1.18 22.44
CA LYS A 484 -0.84 -0.68 22.09
C LYS A 484 -1.46 0.21 23.18
N ASN A 485 -1.00 0.07 24.41
CA ASN A 485 -1.59 0.71 25.59
C ASN A 485 -0.78 1.91 26.09
N CYS A 486 0.42 2.12 25.55
CA CYS A 486 1.27 3.23 25.95
C CYS A 486 1.20 4.35 24.90
N PRO A 487 0.64 5.53 25.21
CA PRO A 487 0.48 6.62 24.23
C PRO A 487 1.82 7.27 23.85
N VAL A 488 2.82 7.24 24.74
CA VAL A 488 4.14 7.85 24.51
C VAL A 488 5.25 6.80 24.58
N PRO A 489 6.35 6.96 23.83
CA PRO A 489 6.62 7.99 22.84
C PRO A 489 5.59 7.97 21.70
N THR A 490 5.17 9.15 21.22
CA THR A 490 4.25 9.28 20.08
C THR A 490 5.01 9.45 18.78
N VAL A 491 5.98 10.36 18.75
CA VAL A 491 6.83 10.61 17.59
C VAL A 491 8.26 10.17 17.89
N VAL A 492 8.79 9.33 17.02
CA VAL A 492 10.16 8.81 17.18
C VAL A 492 10.99 9.16 15.96
N THR A 493 12.14 9.82 16.19
CA THR A 493 13.14 10.04 15.15
C THR A 493 14.20 8.95 15.21
N THR A 494 14.56 8.37 14.08
CA THR A 494 15.49 7.24 14.00
C THR A 494 16.31 7.28 12.72
N SER A 495 17.44 6.58 12.71
CA SER A 495 18.19 6.31 11.47
C SER A 495 17.82 4.91 10.93
N GLN A 496 18.52 3.88 11.38
CA GLN A 496 18.32 2.50 10.87
C GLN A 496 17.67 1.56 11.88
N LEU A 497 17.66 1.90 13.18
CA LEU A 497 17.29 0.94 14.23
C LEU A 497 15.85 0.41 14.09
N LEU A 498 14.90 1.28 13.75
CA LEU A 498 13.50 0.91 13.61
C LEU A 498 13.09 0.46 12.19
N SER A 499 14.01 0.49 11.21
CA SER A 499 13.71 0.00 9.86
C SER A 499 13.48 -1.51 9.82
N THR A 500 14.09 -2.27 10.74
CA THR A 500 13.98 -3.73 10.80
C THR A 500 13.84 -4.22 12.24
N GLY A 501 13.23 -5.37 12.43
CA GLY A 501 13.25 -6.11 13.70
C GLY A 501 12.32 -5.61 14.82
N VAL A 502 11.48 -4.62 14.58
CA VAL A 502 10.54 -4.11 15.60
C VAL A 502 9.11 -4.25 15.09
N ASP A 503 8.25 -4.96 15.82
CA ASP A 503 6.83 -5.13 15.45
C ASP A 503 6.01 -3.91 15.93
N THR A 504 5.85 -2.93 15.06
CA THR A 504 5.11 -1.70 15.35
C THR A 504 3.65 -1.81 14.90
N LYS A 505 2.75 -2.19 15.80
CA LYS A 505 1.34 -2.43 15.44
C LYS A 505 0.53 -1.14 15.24
N THR A 506 0.90 -0.06 15.92
CA THR A 506 0.10 1.17 16.05
C THR A 506 0.62 2.35 15.23
N VAL A 507 1.67 2.17 14.44
CA VAL A 507 2.24 3.26 13.62
C VAL A 507 1.26 3.66 12.53
N GLY A 508 0.81 4.92 12.59
CA GLY A 508 -0.14 5.52 11.65
C GLY A 508 0.50 6.53 10.69
N LEU A 509 1.73 6.98 10.97
CA LEU A 509 2.48 7.88 10.08
C LEU A 509 3.93 7.43 9.95
N ILE A 510 4.38 7.28 8.71
CA ILE A 510 5.78 7.05 8.36
C ILE A 510 6.30 8.28 7.61
N VAL A 511 7.39 8.85 8.10
CA VAL A 511 8.03 10.00 7.45
C VAL A 511 9.37 9.56 6.85
N LEU A 512 9.50 9.71 5.55
CA LEU A 512 10.72 9.41 4.79
C LEU A 512 11.54 10.69 4.63
N TYR A 513 12.36 11.00 5.63
CA TYR A 513 13.33 12.10 5.63
C TYR A 513 14.76 11.56 5.48
N ARG A 514 14.90 10.51 4.68
CA ARG A 514 16.18 9.89 4.35
C ARG A 514 16.22 9.42 2.91
N THR A 515 17.43 9.37 2.37
CA THR A 515 17.71 8.74 1.09
C THR A 515 17.63 7.22 1.23
N ILE A 516 16.71 6.58 0.53
CA ILE A 516 16.59 5.13 0.48
C ILE A 516 17.35 4.63 -0.75
N THR A 517 18.22 3.64 -0.57
CA THR A 517 19.10 3.14 -1.62
C THR A 517 18.71 1.79 -2.18
N SER A 518 17.70 1.14 -1.60
CA SER A 518 17.26 -0.17 -2.06
C SER A 518 15.76 -0.40 -1.87
N MET A 519 15.17 -1.14 -2.81
CA MET A 519 13.78 -1.64 -2.73
C MET A 519 13.51 -2.41 -1.43
N THR A 520 14.46 -3.23 -1.00
CA THR A 520 14.36 -4.01 0.24
C THR A 520 14.19 -3.12 1.46
N GLU A 521 15.01 -2.08 1.58
CA GLU A 521 14.93 -1.12 2.69
C GLU A 521 13.59 -0.37 2.67
N PHE A 522 13.16 0.07 1.50
CA PHE A 522 11.88 0.73 1.29
C PHE A 522 10.71 -0.14 1.79
N LYS A 523 10.64 -1.40 1.32
CA LYS A 523 9.60 -2.35 1.72
C LYS A 523 9.60 -2.67 3.22
N GLN A 524 10.77 -2.72 3.84
CA GLN A 524 10.91 -2.91 5.29
C GLN A 524 10.40 -1.71 6.09
N ILE A 525 10.67 -0.50 5.63
CA ILE A 525 10.19 0.74 6.24
C ILE A 525 8.67 0.84 6.15
N ILE A 526 8.10 0.66 4.95
CA ILE A 526 6.64 0.67 4.75
C ILE A 526 5.97 -0.40 5.61
N GLY A 527 6.59 -1.58 5.69
CA GLY A 527 6.11 -2.68 6.51
C GLY A 527 5.90 -2.34 7.99
N ARG A 528 6.43 -1.21 8.50
CA ARG A 528 6.17 -0.73 9.88
C ARG A 528 4.76 -0.20 10.06
N GLY A 529 4.13 0.30 8.99
CA GLY A 529 2.76 0.82 8.99
C GLY A 529 1.69 -0.22 8.67
N THR A 530 2.03 -1.38 8.12
CA THR A 530 1.08 -2.30 7.50
C THR A 530 0.16 -3.07 8.45
N ARG A 531 0.36 -3.00 9.77
CA ARG A 531 -0.50 -3.69 10.73
C ARG A 531 -1.86 -3.02 10.85
N ILE A 532 -2.94 -3.80 10.81
CA ILE A 532 -4.28 -3.36 11.23
C ILE A 532 -4.41 -3.55 12.75
N VAL A 533 -4.99 -2.59 13.42
CA VAL A 533 -5.43 -2.67 14.81
C VAL A 533 -6.90 -2.31 14.81
N GLU A 534 -7.76 -3.32 14.93
CA GLU A 534 -9.21 -3.14 14.92
C GLU A 534 -9.64 -2.05 15.91
N ASP A 535 -10.61 -1.24 15.50
CA ASP A 535 -11.16 -0.10 16.23
C ASP A 535 -10.17 1.06 16.51
N ARG A 536 -8.93 0.99 15.99
CA ARG A 536 -7.91 2.02 16.24
C ARG A 536 -7.16 2.48 14.99
N LYS A 537 -6.78 1.55 14.11
CA LYS A 537 -5.95 1.84 12.94
C LYS A 537 -6.26 0.88 11.80
N TYR A 538 -6.82 1.40 10.74
CA TYR A 538 -7.16 0.65 9.53
C TYR A 538 -6.27 0.97 8.34
N TYR A 539 -5.59 2.11 8.33
CA TYR A 539 -4.65 2.55 7.30
C TYR A 539 -3.49 3.33 7.93
N PHE A 540 -2.54 3.74 7.12
CA PHE A 540 -1.45 4.62 7.56
C PHE A 540 -1.06 5.59 6.45
N ASP A 541 -0.39 6.67 6.84
CA ASP A 541 0.09 7.71 5.94
C ASP A 541 1.61 7.63 5.78
N ILE A 542 2.09 7.96 4.59
CA ILE A 542 3.50 8.13 4.26
C ILE A 542 3.72 9.57 3.84
N LEU A 543 4.61 10.27 4.53
CA LEU A 543 5.05 11.61 4.19
C LEU A 543 6.47 11.52 3.64
N ASP A 544 6.63 11.73 2.33
CA ASP A 544 7.87 11.49 1.61
C ASP A 544 8.53 12.80 1.18
N PHE A 545 9.67 13.12 1.80
CA PHE A 545 10.50 14.30 1.51
C PHE A 545 11.65 14.01 0.53
N ARG A 546 11.85 12.75 0.14
CA ARG A 546 13.01 12.31 -0.66
C ARG A 546 12.63 11.61 -1.95
N GLY A 547 11.36 11.54 -2.29
CA GLY A 547 10.87 10.87 -3.50
C GLY A 547 11.09 9.35 -3.51
N ALA A 548 11.32 8.73 -2.35
CA ALA A 548 11.56 7.30 -2.24
C ALA A 548 10.38 6.47 -2.74
N THR A 549 9.16 6.93 -2.51
CA THR A 549 7.94 6.30 -3.01
C THR A 549 7.81 6.31 -4.54
N GLN A 550 8.54 7.18 -5.23
CA GLN A 550 8.60 7.19 -6.69
C GLN A 550 9.62 6.17 -7.24
N LEU A 551 10.76 6.05 -6.56
CA LEU A 551 11.87 5.23 -7.02
C LEU A 551 11.65 3.74 -6.80
N PHE A 552 10.93 3.36 -5.73
CA PHE A 552 10.87 1.99 -5.23
C PHE A 552 9.45 1.41 -5.20
N PHE A 553 8.49 2.04 -5.84
CA PHE A 553 7.15 1.48 -5.95
C PHE A 553 7.14 0.28 -6.89
N ASP A 554 6.60 -0.84 -6.41
CA ASP A 554 6.45 -2.08 -7.16
C ASP A 554 4.96 -2.50 -7.14
N PRO A 555 4.20 -2.24 -8.23
CA PRO A 555 2.75 -2.50 -8.27
C PRO A 555 2.37 -3.95 -8.00
N GLU A 556 3.21 -4.89 -8.41
CA GLU A 556 2.94 -6.33 -8.24
C GLU A 556 3.11 -6.78 -6.80
N PHE A 557 3.96 -6.10 -6.04
CA PHE A 557 4.25 -6.45 -4.65
C PHE A 557 3.56 -5.54 -3.65
N ASP A 558 3.63 -4.22 -3.87
CA ASP A 558 3.17 -3.23 -2.88
C ASP A 558 1.67 -2.95 -2.97
N GLY A 559 1.04 -3.29 -4.09
CA GLY A 559 -0.35 -2.93 -4.38
C GLY A 559 -0.53 -1.46 -4.74
N ASP A 560 -1.71 -1.13 -5.23
CA ASP A 560 -2.04 0.25 -5.55
C ASP A 560 -2.30 1.03 -4.26
N PRO A 561 -1.74 2.24 -4.10
CA PRO A 561 -2.15 3.13 -3.01
C PRO A 561 -3.64 3.47 -3.16
N GLU A 562 -4.32 3.72 -2.04
CA GLU A 562 -5.71 4.16 -2.10
C GLU A 562 -5.80 5.46 -2.92
N PRO A 563 -6.64 5.51 -3.96
CA PRO A 563 -6.79 6.70 -4.77
C PRO A 563 -7.31 7.86 -3.92
N PRO A 564 -6.91 9.10 -4.19
CA PRO A 564 -7.63 10.25 -3.68
C PRO A 564 -9.07 10.16 -4.19
N THR A 565 -10.03 10.22 -3.30
CA THR A 565 -11.43 9.90 -3.49
C THR A 565 -12.05 10.51 -4.74
N LYS A 566 -12.80 9.71 -5.52
CA LYS A 566 -13.64 10.19 -6.62
C LYS A 566 -14.79 11.06 -6.06
N PRO A 567 -15.15 12.18 -6.68
CA PRO A 567 -16.28 12.97 -6.23
C PRO A 567 -17.56 12.15 -6.33
N GLY A 568 -18.13 11.83 -5.17
CA GLY A 568 -19.38 11.08 -5.05
C GLY A 568 -20.59 11.91 -5.47
N LYS A 569 -21.59 11.25 -6.03
CA LYS A 569 -22.89 11.82 -6.35
C LYS A 569 -23.54 12.36 -5.07
N ASP A 570 -23.89 13.65 -5.11
CA ASP A 570 -24.59 14.39 -4.05
C ASP A 570 -25.70 13.58 -3.36
N LYS A 571 -25.49 13.21 -2.12
CA LYS A 571 -26.56 13.04 -1.14
C LYS A 571 -26.53 14.24 -0.21
N LYS A 572 -27.44 15.18 -0.45
CA LYS A 572 -27.69 16.35 0.40
C LYS A 572 -27.84 15.92 1.85
N LYS A 573 -26.84 16.19 2.67
CA LYS A 573 -27.01 16.38 4.10
C LYS A 573 -26.44 17.75 4.46
N ASN A 574 -27.34 18.63 4.87
CA ASN A 574 -27.01 19.95 5.42
C ASN A 574 -26.09 19.80 6.63
N LYS A 575 -24.78 19.98 6.44
CA LYS A 575 -23.88 20.38 7.51
C LYS A 575 -23.18 21.66 7.08
N LYS A 576 -23.20 22.66 7.96
CA LYS A 576 -22.53 23.95 7.79
C LYS A 576 -21.07 23.70 7.41
N LYS A 577 -20.71 24.05 6.15
CA LYS A 577 -19.31 24.13 5.71
C LYS A 577 -18.65 25.26 6.50
N THR A 578 -17.88 24.92 7.50
CA THR A 578 -16.76 25.76 7.90
C THR A 578 -15.68 25.53 6.84
N THR A 579 -15.55 26.48 5.93
CA THR A 579 -14.42 26.62 5.02
C THR A 579 -13.16 26.76 5.86
N LYS A 580 -12.43 25.66 6.08
CA LYS A 580 -11.05 25.74 6.53
C LYS A 580 -10.23 26.22 5.33
N THR A 581 -10.07 27.53 5.21
CA THR A 581 -8.98 28.11 4.43
C THR A 581 -7.69 27.56 5.02
N ASN A 582 -6.92 26.81 4.24
CA ASN A 582 -5.53 26.49 4.60
C ASN A 582 -4.84 27.84 4.91
N PRO A 583 -4.33 28.06 6.13
CA PRO A 583 -3.57 29.25 6.41
C PRO A 583 -2.36 29.24 5.46
N ALA A 584 -2.17 30.34 4.73
CA ALA A 584 -1.01 30.52 3.86
C ALA A 584 0.24 30.11 4.65
N ARG A 585 0.95 29.07 4.19
CA ARG A 585 2.14 28.55 4.87
C ARG A 585 3.19 29.66 4.84
N LYS A 586 3.50 30.21 5.99
CA LYS A 586 4.49 31.28 6.09
C LYS A 586 5.87 30.69 5.85
N PRO A 587 6.67 31.29 4.95
CA PRO A 587 8.04 30.86 4.74
C PRO A 587 8.85 30.98 6.06
N ILE A 588 9.82 30.10 6.23
CA ILE A 588 10.84 30.24 7.28
C ILE A 588 11.96 31.08 6.68
N ILE A 589 12.18 32.25 7.25
CA ILE A 589 13.23 33.18 6.81
C ILE A 589 14.50 32.84 7.56
N THR A 590 15.58 32.55 6.85
CA THR A 590 16.90 32.31 7.41
C THR A 590 17.49 33.59 7.99
N GLY A 591 18.56 33.48 8.80
CA GLY A 591 19.22 34.65 9.41
C GLY A 591 19.82 35.63 8.39
N ASP A 592 20.04 35.20 7.18
CA ASP A 592 20.53 35.94 5.99
C ASP A 592 19.41 36.35 5.01
N GLY A 593 18.14 36.09 5.37
CA GLY A 593 16.98 36.58 4.64
C GLY A 593 16.47 35.64 3.54
N GLN A 594 17.04 34.44 3.35
CA GLN A 594 16.54 33.48 2.39
C GLN A 594 15.24 32.83 2.90
N GLU A 595 14.25 32.71 2.01
CA GLU A 595 12.98 32.06 2.31
C GLU A 595 13.05 30.55 2.00
N ILE A 596 12.84 29.71 3.01
CA ILE A 596 12.68 28.27 2.85
C ILE A 596 11.20 27.95 3.06
N LEU A 597 10.59 27.33 2.05
CA LEU A 597 9.18 26.99 2.07
C LEU A 597 8.94 25.64 1.39
N ILE A 598 7.78 25.05 1.64
CA ILE A 598 7.30 23.92 0.86
C ILE A 598 6.81 24.47 -0.46
N ASP A 599 7.50 24.11 -1.56
CA ASP A 599 7.18 24.56 -2.90
C ASP A 599 5.83 23.98 -3.33
N HIS A 600 5.70 22.67 -3.28
CA HIS A 600 4.43 21.99 -3.55
C HIS A 600 4.34 20.64 -2.85
N GLU A 601 3.13 20.12 -2.77
CA GLU A 601 2.84 18.76 -2.30
C GLU A 601 2.02 18.04 -3.35
N THR A 602 2.36 16.78 -3.60
CA THR A 602 1.58 15.91 -4.48
C THR A 602 1.11 14.68 -3.71
N LYS A 603 -0.19 14.44 -3.74
CA LYS A 603 -0.71 13.13 -3.39
C LYS A 603 -0.43 12.19 -4.56
N MET A 604 -0.12 10.94 -4.29
CA MET A 604 0.11 9.96 -5.34
C MET A 604 -1.18 9.81 -6.16
N VAL A 605 -1.08 10.02 -7.48
CA VAL A 605 -2.18 9.91 -8.42
C VAL A 605 -1.90 8.72 -9.34
N LEU A 606 -2.95 7.97 -9.67
CA LEU A 606 -2.87 6.86 -10.62
C LEU A 606 -3.09 7.38 -12.05
N ASP A 607 -2.43 6.77 -13.02
CA ASP A 607 -2.72 6.98 -14.45
C ASP A 607 -4.01 6.27 -14.88
N LYS A 608 -4.38 6.36 -16.17
CA LYS A 608 -5.57 5.71 -16.72
C LYS A 608 -5.59 4.19 -16.60
N ASP A 609 -4.42 3.57 -16.48
CA ASP A 609 -4.24 2.13 -16.35
C ASP A 609 -4.12 1.68 -14.88
N GLY A 610 -4.33 2.61 -13.93
CA GLY A 610 -4.25 2.34 -12.49
C GLY A 610 -2.82 2.25 -11.96
N LYS A 611 -1.81 2.70 -12.71
CA LYS A 611 -0.41 2.73 -12.25
C LYS A 611 -0.08 4.07 -11.62
N PRO A 612 0.72 4.10 -10.54
CA PRO A 612 1.18 5.34 -9.96
C PRO A 612 1.98 6.16 -10.95
N LEU A 613 1.65 7.45 -11.04
CA LEU A 613 2.42 8.38 -11.85
C LEU A 613 3.81 8.55 -11.26
N THR A 614 4.82 8.28 -12.07
CA THR A 614 6.23 8.49 -11.73
C THR A 614 6.68 9.93 -11.89
N THR A 615 5.83 10.77 -12.52
CA THR A 615 6.03 12.20 -12.74
C THR A 615 4.95 13.01 -12.03
N SER A 616 5.14 14.33 -11.89
CA SER A 616 4.07 15.19 -11.37
C SER A 616 2.83 15.13 -12.29
N TYR A 617 1.65 15.36 -11.74
CA TYR A 617 0.42 15.33 -12.56
C TYR A 617 0.41 16.40 -13.64
N ILE A 618 1.13 17.50 -13.44
CA ILE A 618 1.36 18.53 -14.48
C ILE A 618 2.21 17.97 -15.63
N GLU A 619 3.31 17.27 -15.33
CA GLU A 619 4.17 16.67 -16.38
C GLU A 619 3.47 15.54 -17.12
N TYR A 620 2.73 14.70 -16.40
CA TYR A 620 1.85 13.70 -16.99
C TYR A 620 0.86 14.36 -17.94
N SER A 621 0.13 15.37 -17.48
CA SER A 621 -0.84 16.12 -18.27
C SER A 621 -0.18 16.82 -19.48
N HIS A 622 1.03 17.40 -19.30
CA HIS A 622 1.79 18.00 -20.38
C HIS A 622 2.09 17.02 -21.52
N THR A 623 2.54 15.81 -21.17
CA THR A 623 2.84 14.77 -22.16
C THR A 623 1.58 14.33 -22.90
N HIS A 624 0.48 14.11 -22.19
CA HIS A 624 -0.78 13.64 -22.78
C HIS A 624 -1.49 14.74 -23.58
N PHE A 625 -1.43 16.00 -23.17
CA PHE A 625 -1.92 17.11 -23.98
C PHE A 625 -1.22 17.21 -25.35
N LYS A 626 0.09 16.93 -25.40
CA LYS A 626 0.83 16.91 -26.67
C LYS A 626 0.44 15.75 -27.57
N ASN A 627 -0.09 14.65 -27.03
CA ASN A 627 -0.65 13.56 -27.83
C ASN A 627 -2.02 13.94 -28.43
N ILE A 628 -2.79 14.81 -27.74
CA ILE A 628 -4.10 15.27 -28.18
C ILE A 628 -3.94 16.44 -29.19
N PHE A 629 -3.04 17.38 -28.86
CA PHE A 629 -2.83 18.61 -29.62
C PHE A 629 -1.38 18.72 -30.09
N SER A 630 -1.16 18.66 -31.39
CA SER A 630 0.19 18.66 -31.96
C SER A 630 0.94 19.97 -31.76
N SER A 631 0.21 21.10 -31.69
CA SER A 631 0.75 22.44 -31.47
C SER A 631 -0.29 23.37 -30.81
N LEU A 632 0.16 24.55 -30.37
CA LEU A 632 -0.74 25.59 -29.88
C LEU A 632 -1.76 26.01 -30.95
N GLU A 633 -1.33 26.13 -32.21
CA GLU A 633 -2.21 26.47 -33.32
C GLU A 633 -3.28 25.40 -33.53
N ASP A 634 -2.90 24.13 -33.48
CA ASP A 634 -3.82 23.02 -33.60
C ASP A 634 -4.87 23.05 -32.45
N PHE A 635 -4.42 23.25 -31.21
CA PHE A 635 -5.33 23.42 -30.06
C PHE A 635 -6.29 24.60 -30.26
N LEU A 636 -5.78 25.77 -30.67
CA LEU A 636 -6.59 26.97 -30.91
C LEU A 636 -7.61 26.74 -32.01
N GLN A 637 -7.22 26.03 -33.07
CA GLN A 637 -8.13 25.68 -34.16
C GLN A 637 -9.25 24.77 -33.70
N GLN A 638 -8.91 23.71 -32.98
CA GLN A 638 -9.91 22.77 -32.41
C GLN A 638 -10.81 23.45 -31.38
N TRP A 639 -10.23 24.28 -30.48
CA TRP A 639 -10.97 25.02 -29.48
C TRP A 639 -11.99 25.98 -30.11
N ASN A 640 -11.58 26.76 -31.12
CA ASN A 640 -12.46 27.71 -31.79
C ASN A 640 -13.50 27.04 -32.70
N ALA A 641 -13.18 25.87 -33.26
CA ALA A 641 -14.09 25.11 -34.11
C ALA A 641 -15.13 24.30 -33.32
N ALA A 642 -14.91 24.07 -32.04
CA ALA A 642 -15.83 23.28 -31.19
C ALA A 642 -17.13 24.05 -30.92
N ASP A 643 -18.29 23.46 -31.28
CA ASP A 643 -19.62 24.01 -31.00
C ASP A 643 -19.87 24.22 -29.50
N ARG A 644 -19.23 23.37 -28.67
CA ARG A 644 -19.22 23.43 -27.20
C ARG A 644 -17.86 23.00 -26.69
N LYS A 645 -17.29 23.78 -25.78
CA LYS A 645 -15.96 23.49 -25.19
C LYS A 645 -15.96 22.23 -24.34
N GLN A 646 -17.15 21.78 -23.89
CA GLN A 646 -17.30 20.47 -23.20
C GLN A 646 -16.76 19.31 -24.05
N LYS A 647 -16.87 19.35 -25.39
CA LYS A 647 -16.32 18.29 -26.26
C LYS A 647 -14.81 18.15 -26.14
N ILE A 648 -14.12 19.28 -25.98
CA ILE A 648 -12.66 19.30 -25.78
C ILE A 648 -12.33 18.75 -24.38
N VAL A 649 -13.12 19.10 -23.36
CA VAL A 649 -12.96 18.58 -22.01
C VAL A 649 -13.16 17.06 -21.97
N ASP A 650 -14.21 16.57 -22.65
CA ASP A 650 -14.51 15.13 -22.73
C ASP A 650 -13.39 14.36 -23.44
N LEU A 651 -12.80 14.94 -24.52
CA LEU A 651 -11.65 14.37 -25.22
C LEU A 651 -10.43 14.26 -24.29
N ILE A 652 -10.18 15.30 -23.52
CA ILE A 652 -9.07 15.36 -22.55
C ILE A 652 -9.27 14.33 -21.45
N GLN A 653 -10.50 14.16 -20.95
CA GLN A 653 -10.82 13.15 -19.94
C GLN A 653 -10.67 11.71 -20.48
N GLN A 654 -11.03 11.45 -21.73
CA GLN A 654 -10.83 10.16 -22.38
C GLN A 654 -9.35 9.77 -22.45
N GLU A 655 -8.46 10.75 -22.55
CA GLU A 655 -7.01 10.55 -22.52
C GLU A 655 -6.43 10.51 -21.09
N GLY A 656 -7.28 10.45 -20.07
CA GLY A 656 -6.89 10.24 -18.68
C GLY A 656 -6.47 11.50 -17.93
N ILE A 657 -6.78 12.70 -18.45
CA ILE A 657 -6.49 13.96 -17.75
C ILE A 657 -7.77 14.50 -17.14
N ASP A 658 -7.80 14.64 -15.80
CA ASP A 658 -8.86 15.31 -15.07
C ASP A 658 -8.46 16.76 -14.75
N LEU A 659 -9.09 17.72 -15.43
CA LEU A 659 -8.84 19.14 -15.24
C LEU A 659 -9.32 19.64 -13.86
N THR A 660 -10.29 18.95 -13.24
CA THR A 660 -10.74 19.26 -11.89
C THR A 660 -9.68 18.84 -10.88
N GLU A 661 -9.06 17.70 -11.12
CA GLU A 661 -7.97 17.23 -10.26
C GLU A 661 -6.72 18.11 -10.40
N LEU A 662 -6.38 18.57 -11.60
CA LEU A 662 -5.33 19.58 -11.79
C LEU A 662 -5.56 20.83 -10.92
N ARG A 663 -6.79 21.35 -10.88
CA ARG A 663 -7.12 22.51 -10.05
C ARG A 663 -7.01 22.22 -8.55
N LYS A 664 -7.42 21.03 -8.12
CA LYS A 664 -7.34 20.63 -6.72
C LYS A 664 -5.90 20.45 -6.25
N LEU A 665 -5.07 19.85 -7.08
CA LEU A 665 -3.66 19.59 -6.76
C LEU A 665 -2.81 20.86 -6.79
N TYR A 666 -3.17 21.84 -7.64
CA TYR A 666 -2.42 23.08 -7.82
C TYR A 666 -3.32 24.32 -7.73
N PRO A 667 -4.01 24.54 -6.58
CA PRO A 667 -4.98 25.62 -6.46
C PRO A 667 -4.34 27.02 -6.60
N GLU A 668 -3.15 27.22 -6.08
CA GLU A 668 -2.45 28.50 -6.17
C GLU A 668 -2.14 28.90 -7.62
N GLN A 669 -1.89 27.90 -8.49
CA GLN A 669 -1.59 28.12 -9.90
C GLN A 669 -2.85 28.26 -10.74
N PHE A 670 -3.89 27.46 -10.49
CA PHE A 670 -5.03 27.31 -11.40
C PHE A 670 -6.36 27.86 -10.88
N ASP A 671 -6.45 28.30 -9.61
CA ASP A 671 -7.69 28.88 -9.12
C ASP A 671 -8.01 30.21 -9.81
N GLY A 672 -9.28 30.43 -10.13
CA GLY A 672 -9.73 31.60 -10.88
C GLY A 672 -9.32 31.65 -12.35
N ARG A 673 -8.62 30.61 -12.86
CA ARG A 673 -8.25 30.48 -14.28
C ARG A 673 -9.33 29.74 -15.06
N ASP A 674 -9.40 30.03 -16.37
CA ASP A 674 -10.26 29.25 -17.27
C ASP A 674 -9.61 27.92 -17.66
N ILE A 675 -10.43 26.95 -18.06
CA ILE A 675 -9.93 25.66 -18.59
C ILE A 675 -8.98 25.88 -19.75
N PHE A 676 -9.29 26.83 -20.65
CA PHE A 676 -8.44 27.21 -21.74
C PHE A 676 -7.04 27.62 -21.29
N ASP A 677 -6.94 28.46 -20.28
CA ASP A 677 -5.65 28.93 -19.76
C ASP A 677 -4.86 27.81 -19.11
N ILE A 678 -5.52 26.90 -18.41
CA ILE A 678 -4.88 25.72 -17.80
C ILE A 678 -4.27 24.84 -18.89
N ILE A 679 -5.03 24.55 -19.95
CA ILE A 679 -4.53 23.74 -21.08
C ILE A 679 -3.36 24.44 -21.77
N CYS A 680 -3.50 25.75 -22.12
CA CYS A 680 -2.44 26.52 -22.73
C CYS A 680 -1.16 26.57 -21.90
N ASN A 681 -1.28 26.69 -20.59
CA ASN A 681 -0.11 26.72 -19.69
C ASN A 681 0.55 25.35 -19.59
N VAL A 682 -0.22 24.33 -19.25
CA VAL A 682 0.32 22.97 -19.02
C VAL A 682 0.88 22.38 -20.32
N ALA A 683 0.16 22.50 -21.44
CA ALA A 683 0.59 21.91 -22.71
C ALA A 683 1.68 22.71 -23.43
N PHE A 684 1.56 24.05 -23.42
CA PHE A 684 2.34 24.93 -24.29
C PHE A 684 3.11 26.02 -23.56
N LYS A 685 3.15 25.99 -22.22
CA LYS A 685 3.83 26.97 -21.36
C LYS A 685 3.42 28.41 -21.59
N GLN A 686 2.15 28.64 -21.98
CA GLN A 686 1.62 29.99 -22.20
C GLN A 686 1.24 30.66 -20.87
N PRO A 687 1.39 32.00 -20.78
CA PRO A 687 0.93 32.74 -19.62
C PRO A 687 -0.59 32.64 -19.44
N MET A 688 -1.05 32.58 -18.22
CA MET A 688 -2.47 32.44 -17.88
C MET A 688 -3.11 33.78 -17.50
N LEU A 689 -4.35 33.97 -17.93
CA LEU A 689 -5.19 35.07 -17.49
C LEU A 689 -6.23 34.59 -16.46
N PHE A 690 -6.62 35.49 -15.57
CA PHE A 690 -7.80 35.23 -14.73
C PHE A 690 -9.09 35.35 -15.53
N ARG A 691 -10.08 34.55 -15.23
CA ARG A 691 -11.43 34.64 -15.82
C ARG A 691 -12.00 36.07 -15.75
N LYS A 692 -11.74 36.75 -14.64
CA LYS A 692 -12.16 38.15 -14.43
C LYS A 692 -11.55 39.09 -15.44
N ASP A 693 -10.28 38.91 -15.79
CA ASP A 693 -9.60 39.76 -16.75
C ASP A 693 -10.11 39.52 -18.20
N ARG A 694 -10.41 38.24 -18.51
CA ARG A 694 -11.05 37.91 -19.79
C ARG A 694 -12.45 38.51 -19.91
N ALA A 695 -13.23 38.45 -18.85
CA ALA A 695 -14.56 39.05 -18.76
C ALA A 695 -14.52 40.60 -18.91
N ALA A 696 -13.55 41.23 -18.24
CA ALA A 696 -13.35 42.68 -18.35
C ALA A 696 -13.08 43.13 -19.78
N ARG A 697 -12.23 42.39 -20.52
CA ARG A 697 -11.93 42.67 -21.95
C ARG A 697 -13.18 42.66 -22.84
N VAL A 698 -14.11 41.74 -22.60
CA VAL A 698 -15.36 41.69 -23.36
C VAL A 698 -16.21 42.92 -23.06
N LYS A 699 -16.24 43.34 -21.78
CA LYS A 699 -17.01 44.54 -21.34
C LYS A 699 -16.45 45.86 -21.91
N GLU A 700 -15.13 45.93 -22.15
CA GLU A 700 -14.45 47.09 -22.74
C GLU A 700 -14.58 47.17 -24.26
N LYS A 701 -14.95 46.06 -24.91
CA LYS A 701 -15.13 46.05 -26.39
C LYS A 701 -16.47 46.66 -26.79
N ALA A 702 -16.48 47.36 -27.91
CA ALA A 702 -17.66 47.98 -28.53
C ALA A 702 -18.79 47.00 -28.87
N LEU A 703 -18.60 45.69 -28.70
CA LEU A 703 -19.63 44.67 -28.92
C LEU A 703 -20.90 44.91 -28.09
N LEU A 704 -20.74 45.23 -26.80
CA LEU A 704 -21.86 45.47 -25.89
C LEU A 704 -22.61 46.79 -26.22
N GLU A 705 -21.96 47.72 -26.94
CA GLU A 705 -22.60 48.98 -27.38
C GLU A 705 -23.62 48.77 -28.50
N LYS A 706 -23.51 47.62 -29.22
CA LYS A 706 -24.49 47.22 -30.23
C LYS A 706 -25.84 46.85 -29.66
N TYR A 707 -25.90 46.62 -28.34
CA TYR A 707 -27.10 46.16 -27.61
C TYR A 707 -27.49 47.19 -26.56
N SER A 708 -28.78 47.36 -26.36
CA SER A 708 -29.33 48.29 -25.38
C SER A 708 -30.40 47.60 -24.52
N GLY A 709 -30.75 48.21 -23.40
CA GLY A 709 -31.82 47.73 -22.49
C GLY A 709 -31.58 46.28 -22.00
N ASP A 710 -32.62 45.48 -22.06
CA ASP A 710 -32.60 44.11 -21.49
C ASP A 710 -31.67 43.14 -22.22
N ALA A 711 -31.46 43.33 -23.52
CA ALA A 711 -30.52 42.49 -24.28
C ALA A 711 -29.07 42.68 -23.79
N ARG A 712 -28.63 43.91 -23.58
CA ARG A 712 -27.33 44.22 -22.98
C ARG A 712 -27.20 43.65 -21.57
N ARG A 713 -28.23 43.80 -20.74
CA ARG A 713 -28.23 43.31 -19.39
C ARG A 713 -28.11 41.78 -19.29
N VAL A 714 -28.76 41.05 -20.19
CA VAL A 714 -28.61 39.59 -20.31
C VAL A 714 -27.15 39.22 -20.62
N LEU A 715 -26.50 39.93 -21.59
CA LEU A 715 -25.10 39.66 -21.93
C LEU A 715 -24.16 39.96 -20.76
N GLU A 716 -24.36 41.06 -20.07
CA GLU A 716 -23.55 41.42 -18.86
C GLU A 716 -23.66 40.37 -17.80
N ILE A 717 -24.87 39.86 -17.48
CA ILE A 717 -25.08 38.77 -16.51
C ILE A 717 -24.38 37.47 -16.93
N LEU A 718 -24.43 37.12 -18.21
CA LEU A 718 -23.74 35.94 -18.76
C LEU A 718 -22.22 36.10 -18.68
N ILE A 719 -21.66 37.24 -18.95
CA ILE A 719 -20.23 37.56 -18.82
C ILE A 719 -19.79 37.48 -17.34
N ASP A 720 -20.61 38.00 -16.44
CA ASP A 720 -20.33 37.88 -15.00
C ASP A 720 -20.41 36.44 -14.48
N LYS A 721 -21.31 35.63 -15.07
CA LYS A 721 -21.35 34.19 -14.80
C LYS A 721 -20.08 33.50 -15.29
N TYR A 722 -19.58 33.81 -16.49
CA TYR A 722 -18.29 33.35 -16.98
C TYR A 722 -17.15 33.71 -16.00
N ALA A 723 -17.09 34.97 -15.55
CA ALA A 723 -16.05 35.41 -14.62
C ALA A 723 -16.01 34.60 -13.30
N LYS A 724 -17.15 34.12 -12.84
CA LYS A 724 -17.29 33.33 -11.62
C LYS A 724 -17.03 31.84 -11.84
N GLU A 725 -17.66 31.27 -12.85
CA GLU A 725 -17.80 29.82 -13.03
C GLU A 725 -17.04 29.25 -14.24
N GLY A 726 -16.66 30.09 -15.23
CA GLY A 726 -15.93 29.70 -16.43
C GLY A 726 -16.82 29.34 -17.62
N ILE A 727 -16.19 28.88 -18.72
CA ILE A 727 -16.84 28.71 -20.02
C ILE A 727 -17.95 27.67 -20.03
N LEU A 728 -17.78 26.57 -19.31
CA LEU A 728 -18.78 25.50 -19.31
C LEU A 728 -20.12 25.97 -18.69
N ALA A 729 -20.05 26.88 -17.71
CA ALA A 729 -21.24 27.49 -17.12
C ALA A 729 -21.86 28.58 -18.02
N PHE A 730 -21.03 29.23 -18.83
CA PHE A 730 -21.47 30.23 -19.82
C PHE A 730 -22.23 29.57 -20.97
N GLU A 731 -21.70 28.47 -21.52
CA GLU A 731 -22.31 27.69 -22.59
C GLU A 731 -23.52 26.83 -22.16
N ASN A 732 -23.74 26.70 -20.87
CA ASN A 732 -24.83 25.87 -20.35
C ASN A 732 -26.19 26.43 -20.77
N GLN A 733 -27.08 25.60 -21.31
CA GLN A 733 -28.43 25.99 -21.69
C GLN A 733 -29.24 26.55 -20.52
N ASP A 734 -28.93 26.16 -19.31
CA ASP A 734 -29.57 26.66 -18.10
C ASP A 734 -29.03 28.04 -17.64
N ALA A 735 -27.98 28.54 -18.30
CA ALA A 735 -27.47 29.89 -18.02
C ALA A 735 -28.54 30.99 -18.17
N LEU A 736 -29.48 30.81 -19.12
CA LEU A 736 -30.61 31.70 -19.27
C LEU A 736 -31.75 31.51 -18.26
N LYS A 737 -31.67 30.52 -17.40
CA LYS A 737 -32.66 30.25 -16.33
C LYS A 737 -32.26 30.82 -14.97
N VAL A 738 -31.11 31.48 -14.85
CA VAL A 738 -30.70 32.13 -13.59
C VAL A 738 -31.72 33.20 -13.18
N SER A 739 -31.95 33.37 -11.89
CA SER A 739 -33.01 34.20 -11.33
C SER A 739 -33.01 35.64 -11.85
N GLU A 740 -31.84 36.21 -12.12
CA GLU A 740 -31.65 37.55 -12.61
C GLU A 740 -32.09 37.70 -14.08
N ILE A 741 -31.81 36.72 -14.91
CA ILE A 741 -32.24 36.68 -16.33
C ILE A 741 -33.70 36.25 -16.42
N ALA A 742 -34.17 35.36 -15.57
CA ALA A 742 -35.58 34.94 -15.55
C ALA A 742 -36.56 36.06 -15.25
N LYS A 743 -36.13 37.14 -14.57
CA LYS A 743 -36.89 38.35 -14.35
C LYS A 743 -37.09 39.22 -15.62
N ILE A 744 -36.16 39.05 -16.61
CA ILE A 744 -36.24 39.75 -17.90
C ILE A 744 -37.17 38.99 -18.83
N GLY A 745 -37.13 37.67 -18.83
CA GLY A 745 -38.01 36.85 -19.65
C GLY A 745 -37.62 35.37 -19.69
N THR A 746 -38.44 34.57 -20.38
CA THR A 746 -38.15 33.15 -20.58
C THR A 746 -36.99 32.98 -21.59
N PRO A 747 -36.25 31.89 -21.56
CA PRO A 747 -35.17 31.61 -22.53
C PRO A 747 -35.61 31.70 -23.99
N ILE A 748 -36.85 31.34 -24.28
CA ILE A 748 -37.44 31.49 -25.64
C ILE A 748 -37.62 32.96 -26.00
N PHE A 749 -38.24 33.74 -25.12
CA PHE A 749 -38.44 35.20 -25.31
C PHE A 749 -37.10 35.92 -25.51
N ILE A 750 -36.09 35.59 -24.73
CA ILE A 750 -34.75 36.17 -24.84
C ILE A 750 -34.20 35.88 -26.23
N LYS A 751 -34.15 34.63 -26.66
CA LYS A 751 -33.57 34.23 -27.97
C LYS A 751 -34.35 34.81 -29.16
N THR A 752 -35.68 34.74 -29.09
CA THR A 752 -36.51 35.10 -30.26
C THR A 752 -36.82 36.60 -30.35
N THR A 753 -37.12 37.24 -29.21
CA THR A 753 -37.60 38.61 -29.17
C THR A 753 -36.46 39.58 -28.90
N LEU A 754 -35.62 39.37 -27.86
CA LEU A 754 -34.55 40.29 -27.52
C LEU A 754 -33.39 40.23 -28.51
N PHE A 755 -33.04 39.03 -29.03
CA PHE A 755 -31.94 38.85 -29.98
C PHE A 755 -32.42 38.61 -31.42
N GLY A 756 -33.72 38.68 -31.68
CA GLY A 756 -34.26 38.56 -33.06
C GLY A 756 -34.10 37.17 -33.70
N GLY A 757 -33.98 36.13 -32.90
CA GLY A 757 -33.86 34.73 -33.35
C GLY A 757 -32.75 33.95 -32.68
N THR A 758 -32.95 32.63 -32.61
CA THR A 758 -31.99 31.71 -31.99
C THR A 758 -30.61 31.74 -32.70
N SER A 759 -30.60 31.93 -34.04
CA SER A 759 -29.35 32.02 -34.82
C SER A 759 -28.56 33.29 -34.46
N ASN A 760 -29.26 34.43 -34.34
CA ASN A 760 -28.63 35.66 -33.93
C ASN A 760 -28.08 35.61 -32.53
N TYR A 761 -28.85 35.04 -31.58
CA TYR A 761 -28.35 34.84 -30.23
C TYR A 761 -27.08 34.00 -30.21
N LYS A 762 -27.03 32.86 -30.93
CA LYS A 762 -25.83 32.02 -31.06
C LYS A 762 -24.66 32.81 -31.67
N SER A 763 -24.90 33.62 -32.69
CA SER A 763 -23.85 34.44 -33.32
C SER A 763 -23.22 35.38 -32.30
N VAL A 764 -24.02 36.00 -31.44
CA VAL A 764 -23.53 36.93 -30.39
C VAL A 764 -22.74 36.18 -29.34
N ILE A 765 -23.21 35.03 -28.89
CA ILE A 765 -22.47 34.19 -27.95
C ILE A 765 -21.11 33.77 -28.52
N ASN A 766 -21.07 33.32 -29.77
CA ASN A 766 -19.83 32.94 -30.43
C ASN A 766 -18.88 34.15 -30.61
N GLU A 767 -19.41 35.35 -30.86
CA GLU A 767 -18.58 36.59 -30.95
C GLU A 767 -17.96 36.91 -29.56
N ILE A 768 -18.72 36.75 -28.49
CA ILE A 768 -18.23 36.91 -27.09
C ILE A 768 -17.14 35.88 -26.80
N GLU A 769 -17.38 34.60 -27.10
CA GLU A 769 -16.39 33.55 -26.91
C GLU A 769 -15.11 33.80 -27.69
N HIS A 770 -15.21 34.27 -28.91
CA HIS A 770 -14.04 34.62 -29.72
C HIS A 770 -13.22 35.74 -29.04
N ILE A 771 -13.87 36.71 -28.41
CA ILE A 771 -13.18 37.79 -27.69
C ILE A 771 -12.53 37.26 -26.42
N PHE A 772 -13.19 36.33 -25.69
CA PHE A 772 -12.57 35.69 -24.51
C PHE A 772 -11.22 35.05 -24.85
N TYR A 773 -11.11 34.39 -26.01
CA TYR A 773 -9.96 33.57 -26.39
C TYR A 773 -9.05 34.18 -27.46
N GLN A 774 -9.21 35.48 -27.76
CA GLN A 774 -8.26 36.18 -28.63
C GLN A 774 -6.85 36.11 -28.03
N PRO A 775 -5.82 35.77 -28.85
CA PRO A 775 -4.43 35.79 -28.42
C PRO A 775 -4.06 37.16 -27.84
N VAL A 776 -3.34 37.16 -26.75
CA VAL A 776 -2.77 38.40 -26.20
C VAL A 776 -1.56 38.74 -27.08
N ALA A 777 -1.66 39.87 -27.83
CA ALA A 777 -0.50 40.37 -28.54
C ALA A 777 0.61 40.66 -27.51
N HIS A 778 1.72 39.97 -27.64
CA HIS A 778 3.04 40.16 -27.03
C HIS A 778 3.09 40.89 -25.68
N TYR A 779 3.14 40.15 -24.60
CA TYR A 779 3.90 40.62 -23.44
C TYR A 779 5.38 40.49 -23.75
N ASN A 780 6.04 41.62 -24.03
CA ASN A 780 7.50 41.70 -23.93
C ASN A 780 7.85 41.51 -22.46
N TYR A 781 8.45 40.38 -22.13
CA TYR A 781 9.21 40.24 -20.91
C TYR A 781 10.56 40.94 -21.17
N ALA A 782 10.74 42.12 -20.56
CA ALA A 782 12.05 42.65 -20.26
C ALA A 782 12.59 41.94 -19.00
#